data_eb74005054eb6a8eb8f21ee30fb1f709
#
_entry.id   eb74005054eb6a8eb8f21ee30fb1f709
#
_cell.length_a   1.000
_cell.length_b   1.000
_cell.length_c   1.000
_cell.angle_alpha   90.00
_cell.angle_beta   90.00
_cell.angle_gamma   90.00
#
_symmetry.space_group_name_H-M   'P 1'
#
loop_
_entity.id
_entity.type
_entity.pdbx_description
1 polymer ?
#
loop_
_entity_poly.entity_id
_entity_poly.type
_entity_poly.pdbx_seq_one_letter_code
_entity_poly.pdbx_strand_id
1 'polypeptide(L)'
;MATSQVAVREASCVQQNAADNGVQESPEVIAMLAKLEDALDGNLEPSEWGGSSPPPRHVQHQQRPGGHTAFDARNNSGESGGWDGRQQHKRGAGGAGTGAGNERCVLEDFTQCSKSHLWKLMMSFYDRKGVESWSQGIVPHFITCNAFIGRSYAQVLSGFLRDCVRGAGGMKLDPTEPLYIIELGTGSGKFSFFMLKALLEMKEVCDFPVEKMVYVMTDFTESNFKFWAEHPVLKPFLDSGQLDMAIFDAVNDTTIKLSRSGVLLGPGTCVNPICVVANYLFDTLCHDIFQVDQGKAKEGLISVGSTQKDEPDPLDPEIIQRLDNRFSYQDIPDDYYTDEDGDEPHFKRILDWYVDYAAQGSGGMSILFPVGALRALRRLMTFSDNRAFVISGDKGNNNPEQFKGLMDPHIAVHGSFSVMVNYHSIGAYFTSRGGFALHNPQEEASLKVSTFVLTGDSGGDEDGEWTGEAMDRKDLERSSQFPHLEAAFRTNVEQFGPNDFFVMQKCMKEDAATPTLKSVVALLKLGDWDPDVFYKFRDTILNQVSTAVTKLKKDLCRGIPRVWSNYYMLDKDKDVAFEIGRFYYGIREYENALEFYRDSSESVGQHHVTFHNMGLCYYSMGDLHQAKINFELALGMNPNYEKAKSWQRKVHQELNCPEVNGEPSANGTASTTPATGITDARVPTSPSAEWTVPTPLALPAGEEADSPADGLPLEPPAEDLNTR
;
A
#
# COMPACT_ATOMS: atom_id res chain seq x y z
N MET A 1 -20.15 10.36 29.49
CA MET A 1 -19.85 10.15 30.92
C MET A 1 -18.91 8.95 31.19
N ALA A 2 -18.91 7.90 30.42
CA ALA A 2 -18.00 6.78 30.66
C ALA A 2 -16.53 7.09 30.27
N THR A 3 -16.30 7.88 29.23
CA THR A 3 -14.95 8.30 28.78
C THR A 3 -14.25 9.25 29.76
N SER A 4 -14.97 10.08 30.52
CA SER A 4 -14.40 10.94 31.56
C SER A 4 -13.83 10.16 32.75
N GLN A 5 -14.46 9.04 33.14
CA GLN A 5 -14.01 8.26 34.30
C GLN A 5 -12.76 7.42 34.03
N VAL A 6 -12.48 7.05 32.77
CA VAL A 6 -11.25 6.34 32.41
C VAL A 6 -10.05 7.28 32.42
N ALA A 7 -10.21 8.49 31.88
CA ALA A 7 -9.14 9.50 31.87
C ALA A 7 -8.73 9.95 33.28
N VAL A 8 -9.69 10.06 34.20
CA VAL A 8 -9.40 10.39 35.62
C VAL A 8 -8.69 9.25 36.35
N ARG A 9 -8.98 7.98 36.01
CA ARG A 9 -8.24 6.82 36.57
C ARG A 9 -6.80 6.72 36.05
N GLU A 10 -6.58 7.03 34.80
CA GLU A 10 -5.23 7.03 34.22
C GLU A 10 -4.38 8.18 34.76
N ALA A 11 -4.92 9.37 34.93
CA ALA A 11 -4.23 10.50 35.55
C ALA A 11 -3.86 10.22 37.01
N SER A 12 -4.75 9.59 37.78
CA SER A 12 -4.50 9.19 39.17
C SER A 12 -3.42 8.10 39.28
N CYS A 13 -3.32 7.19 38.31
CA CYS A 13 -2.30 6.15 38.27
C CYS A 13 -0.91 6.72 37.92
N VAL A 14 -0.84 7.76 37.08
CA VAL A 14 0.40 8.47 36.72
C VAL A 14 0.90 9.28 37.93
N GLN A 15 0.03 9.93 38.68
CA GLN A 15 0.40 10.64 39.91
C GLN A 15 0.93 9.71 40.99
N GLN A 16 0.36 8.51 41.16
CA GLN A 16 0.80 7.54 42.12
C GLN A 16 2.18 6.95 41.79
N ASN A 17 2.46 6.71 40.51
CA ASN A 17 3.73 6.24 40.01
C ASN A 17 4.87 7.31 40.10
N ALA A 18 4.54 8.59 39.97
CA ALA A 18 5.46 9.70 40.09
C ALA A 18 5.89 9.93 41.59
N ALA A 19 4.96 9.76 42.52
CA ALA A 19 5.20 9.87 43.97
C ALA A 19 6.11 8.74 44.46
N ASP A 20 5.96 7.52 43.92
CA ASP A 20 6.78 6.35 44.31
C ASP A 20 8.22 6.42 43.77
N ASN A 21 8.49 7.23 42.74
CA ASN A 21 9.83 7.36 42.12
C ASN A 21 10.61 8.62 42.54
N GLY A 22 10.11 9.43 43.47
CA GLY A 22 10.82 10.58 44.04
C GLY A 22 11.17 11.71 43.08
N VAL A 23 10.40 11.86 41.98
CA VAL A 23 10.56 12.93 40.98
C VAL A 23 9.78 14.15 41.44
N GLN A 24 10.44 15.25 41.80
CA GLN A 24 9.82 16.54 42.06
C GLN A 24 9.37 17.16 40.75
N GLU A 25 8.06 17.26 40.55
CA GLU A 25 7.47 17.97 39.39
C GLU A 25 7.72 19.49 39.49
N SER A 26 7.99 20.13 38.35
CA SER A 26 8.18 21.59 38.34
C SER A 26 6.85 22.31 38.62
N PRO A 27 6.88 23.51 39.26
CA PRO A 27 5.68 24.30 39.55
C PRO A 27 4.82 24.61 38.31
N GLU A 28 5.43 24.59 37.10
CA GLU A 28 4.76 24.85 35.83
C GLU A 28 3.93 23.64 35.37
N VAL A 29 4.36 22.42 35.64
CA VAL A 29 3.62 21.20 35.33
C VAL A 29 2.41 21.06 36.26
N ILE A 30 2.59 21.38 37.53
CA ILE A 30 1.48 21.38 38.52
C ILE A 30 0.39 22.42 38.15
N ALA A 31 0.81 23.62 37.72
CA ALA A 31 -0.11 24.66 37.26
C ALA A 31 -0.83 24.31 35.95
N MET A 32 -0.20 23.53 35.09
CA MET A 32 -0.83 23.07 33.83
C MET A 32 -1.83 21.93 34.08
N LEU A 33 -1.54 21.04 35.03
CA LEU A 33 -2.48 19.99 35.43
C LEU A 33 -3.72 20.55 36.13
N ALA A 34 -3.58 21.54 37.01
CA ALA A 34 -4.71 22.22 37.66
C ALA A 34 -5.62 22.92 36.63
N LYS A 35 -5.05 23.56 35.57
CA LYS A 35 -5.85 24.16 34.49
C LYS A 35 -6.58 23.13 33.63
N LEU A 36 -6.03 21.93 33.49
CA LEU A 36 -6.68 20.82 32.78
C LEU A 36 -7.86 20.25 33.60
N GLU A 37 -7.72 20.17 34.92
CA GLU A 37 -8.82 19.76 35.81
C GLU A 37 -9.97 20.77 35.81
N ASP A 38 -9.67 22.06 35.88
CA ASP A 38 -10.69 23.12 35.79
C ASP A 38 -11.42 23.16 34.43
N ALA A 39 -10.72 22.83 33.35
CA ALA A 39 -11.30 22.73 32.00
C ALA A 39 -12.19 21.48 31.83
N LEU A 40 -11.83 20.36 32.48
CA LEU A 40 -12.62 19.13 32.46
C LEU A 40 -13.90 19.23 33.34
N ASP A 41 -13.87 20.03 34.39
CA ASP A 41 -15.02 20.27 35.25
C ASP A 41 -16.01 21.33 34.70
N GLY A 42 -15.73 21.91 33.54
CA GLY A 42 -16.60 22.86 32.85
C GLY A 42 -16.65 24.26 33.49
N ASN A 43 -15.63 24.63 34.27
CA ASN A 43 -15.56 25.87 35.00
C ASN A 43 -14.88 27.02 34.28
N LEU A 44 -14.40 26.81 33.00
CA LEU A 44 -13.74 27.83 32.19
C LEU A 44 -14.49 28.11 30.88
N GLU A 45 -14.79 29.40 30.63
CA GLU A 45 -15.34 29.85 29.36
C GLU A 45 -14.27 29.83 28.24
N PRO A 46 -14.64 29.57 26.94
CA PRO A 46 -13.69 29.42 25.83
C PRO A 46 -12.83 30.64 25.52
N SER A 47 -13.09 31.79 26.12
CA SER A 47 -12.38 33.06 25.91
C SER A 47 -11.07 33.21 26.71
N GLU A 48 -10.77 32.32 27.63
CA GLU A 48 -9.59 32.42 28.53
C GLU A 48 -8.35 31.66 28.04
N TRP A 49 -8.39 31.06 26.85
CA TRP A 49 -7.20 30.51 26.18
C TRP A 49 -6.41 31.66 25.53
N GLY A 50 -5.49 32.22 26.29
CA GLY A 50 -4.64 33.32 25.84
C GLY A 50 -3.72 32.93 24.68
N GLY A 51 -4.13 33.31 23.48
CA GLY A 51 -3.32 33.29 22.26
C GLY A 51 -3.74 34.46 21.38
N SER A 52 -2.96 35.54 21.40
CA SER A 52 -3.17 36.72 20.58
C SER A 52 -3.02 36.43 19.11
N SER A 53 -4.09 36.57 18.34
CA SER A 53 -4.09 36.58 16.88
C SER A 53 -3.54 37.91 16.35
N PRO A 54 -2.70 37.93 15.31
CA PRO A 54 -2.29 39.17 14.66
C PRO A 54 -3.42 39.73 13.76
N PRO A 55 -3.50 41.05 13.57
CA PRO A 55 -4.58 41.70 12.83
C PRO A 55 -4.46 41.47 11.31
N PRO A 56 -5.58 41.50 10.56
CA PRO A 56 -5.59 41.26 9.13
C PRO A 56 -4.95 42.41 8.36
N ARG A 57 -4.02 42.09 7.46
CA ARG A 57 -3.47 43.06 6.50
C ARG A 57 -4.41 43.21 5.31
N HIS A 58 -4.92 44.42 5.13
CA HIS A 58 -5.54 44.89 3.88
C HIS A 58 -4.52 44.87 2.74
N VAL A 59 -4.82 44.15 1.66
CA VAL A 59 -4.11 44.29 0.37
C VAL A 59 -5.05 44.98 -0.61
N GLN A 60 -4.68 46.16 -1.03
CA GLN A 60 -5.34 46.92 -2.08
C GLN A 60 -4.99 46.34 -3.46
N HIS A 61 -6.04 46.11 -4.24
CA HIS A 61 -5.94 45.83 -5.68
C HIS A 61 -5.44 47.08 -6.45
N GLN A 62 -4.35 46.97 -7.18
CA GLN A 62 -4.06 47.80 -8.34
C GLN A 62 -4.01 46.97 -9.61
N GLN A 63 -4.95 47.27 -10.50
CA GLN A 63 -4.96 46.84 -11.89
C GLN A 63 -3.91 47.58 -12.72
N ARG A 64 -3.20 46.88 -13.61
CA ARG A 64 -2.70 47.44 -14.90
C ARG A 64 -2.54 46.35 -15.96
N PRO A 65 -2.62 46.73 -17.25
CA PRO A 65 -3.07 45.84 -18.32
C PRO A 65 -1.97 45.43 -19.34
N GLY A 66 -2.24 44.33 -20.02
CA GLY A 66 -1.92 44.09 -21.43
C GLY A 66 -0.51 43.62 -21.80
N GLY A 67 -0.46 42.49 -22.52
CA GLY A 67 0.70 42.15 -23.37
C GLY A 67 0.77 40.65 -23.70
N HIS A 68 0.35 40.31 -24.93
CA HIS A 68 0.52 38.98 -25.54
C HIS A 68 1.99 38.59 -25.67
N THR A 69 2.34 37.33 -25.41
CA THR A 69 3.10 36.45 -26.34
C THR A 69 3.08 35.01 -25.84
N ALA A 70 2.81 34.10 -26.77
CA ALA A 70 2.85 32.66 -26.61
C ALA A 70 4.27 32.13 -26.47
N PHE A 71 4.50 31.16 -25.60
CA PHE A 71 5.55 30.16 -25.79
C PHE A 71 5.12 28.84 -25.12
N ASP A 72 5.08 27.79 -25.95
CA ASP A 72 4.93 26.38 -25.58
C ASP A 72 6.07 25.93 -24.66
N ALA A 73 5.72 25.30 -23.55
CA ALA A 73 6.61 24.36 -22.86
C ALA A 73 5.76 23.28 -22.20
N ARG A 74 5.76 22.12 -22.84
CA ARG A 74 5.23 20.88 -22.28
C ARG A 74 6.07 20.49 -21.06
N ASN A 75 5.49 20.52 -19.88
CA ASN A 75 5.99 19.80 -18.71
C ASN A 75 4.93 18.80 -18.28
N ASN A 76 5.22 17.54 -18.57
CA ASN A 76 4.49 16.40 -18.07
C ASN A 76 5.02 16.10 -16.64
N SER A 77 4.37 16.63 -15.61
CA SER A 77 4.48 16.14 -14.25
C SER A 77 3.12 15.57 -13.87
N GLY A 78 3.04 14.23 -13.76
CA GLY A 78 1.85 13.52 -13.33
C GLY A 78 1.48 13.92 -11.89
N GLU A 79 0.54 14.83 -11.76
CA GLU A 79 -0.09 15.17 -10.50
C GLU A 79 -1.22 14.17 -10.23
N SER A 80 -1.06 13.39 -9.15
CA SER A 80 -2.16 12.64 -8.56
C SER A 80 -3.16 13.63 -7.97
N GLY A 81 -4.25 13.89 -8.70
CA GLY A 81 -5.32 14.78 -8.27
C GLY A 81 -5.97 14.30 -6.97
N GLY A 82 -5.85 15.11 -5.91
CA GLY A 82 -6.64 14.97 -4.70
C GLY A 82 -8.10 15.33 -4.99
N TRP A 83 -8.99 14.49 -4.51
CA TRP A 83 -10.43 14.71 -4.60
C TRP A 83 -10.86 15.82 -3.61
N ASP A 84 -11.20 16.99 -4.14
CA ASP A 84 -11.98 18.01 -3.40
C ASP A 84 -13.45 17.85 -3.83
N GLY A 85 -14.30 17.39 -2.89
CA GLY A 85 -15.70 17.06 -3.10
C GLY A 85 -16.64 18.25 -3.32
N ARG A 86 -16.22 19.32 -3.98
CA ARG A 86 -17.07 20.48 -4.30
C ARG A 86 -17.06 20.84 -5.76
N GLN A 87 -17.72 20.05 -6.59
CA GLN A 87 -18.21 20.54 -7.88
C GLN A 87 -19.73 20.84 -7.79
N GLN A 88 -20.04 22.13 -7.83
CA GLN A 88 -21.41 22.62 -7.93
C GLN A 88 -22.06 22.14 -9.21
N HIS A 89 -23.09 21.31 -9.06
CA HIS A 89 -23.97 20.92 -10.17
C HIS A 89 -24.69 22.16 -10.74
N LYS A 90 -24.39 22.51 -11.97
CA LYS A 90 -25.30 23.33 -12.78
C LYS A 90 -26.50 22.46 -13.18
N ARG A 91 -27.63 22.72 -12.53
CA ARG A 91 -28.95 22.20 -12.96
C ARG A 91 -29.23 22.73 -14.38
N GLY A 92 -29.17 21.86 -15.38
CA GLY A 92 -29.71 22.10 -16.72
C GLY A 92 -31.24 21.88 -16.69
N ALA A 93 -31.99 22.95 -16.70
CA ALA A 93 -33.43 22.90 -16.97
C ALA A 93 -33.66 22.48 -18.44
N GLY A 94 -34.58 21.54 -18.65
CA GLY A 94 -34.96 21.05 -19.98
C GLY A 94 -35.34 22.17 -20.92
N GLY A 95 -34.67 22.17 -22.06
CA GLY A 95 -35.03 22.93 -23.25
C GLY A 95 -34.79 22.06 -24.43
N ALA A 96 -35.87 21.69 -25.13
CA ALA A 96 -35.83 21.03 -26.45
C ALA A 96 -35.12 21.94 -27.45
N GLY A 97 -33.81 21.69 -27.66
CA GLY A 97 -33.00 22.33 -28.69
C GLY A 97 -32.46 21.25 -29.63
N THR A 98 -32.95 21.20 -30.84
CA THR A 98 -32.43 20.42 -31.99
C THR A 98 -31.05 20.98 -32.37
N GLY A 99 -30.00 20.50 -31.69
CA GLY A 99 -28.61 20.68 -32.06
C GLY A 99 -28.03 19.33 -32.46
N ALA A 100 -27.30 19.25 -33.58
CA ALA A 100 -26.61 18.06 -34.04
C ALA A 100 -25.74 17.50 -32.92
N GLY A 101 -26.26 16.48 -32.20
CA GLY A 101 -25.55 15.77 -31.17
C GLY A 101 -24.44 14.93 -31.79
N ASN A 102 -23.26 14.96 -31.23
CA ASN A 102 -22.25 13.93 -31.52
C ASN A 102 -22.91 12.57 -31.36
N GLU A 103 -22.95 11.78 -32.43
CA GLU A 103 -23.50 10.43 -32.40
C GLU A 103 -22.61 9.59 -31.49
N ARG A 104 -23.14 9.18 -30.32
CA ARG A 104 -22.51 8.25 -29.39
C ARG A 104 -22.40 6.89 -30.07
N CYS A 105 -21.22 6.27 -30.03
CA CYS A 105 -21.09 4.85 -30.37
C CYS A 105 -21.64 4.01 -29.20
N VAL A 106 -22.64 3.19 -29.42
CA VAL A 106 -23.19 2.26 -28.43
C VAL A 106 -22.47 0.94 -28.57
N LEU A 107 -21.71 0.55 -27.54
CA LEU A 107 -21.02 -0.74 -27.46
C LEU A 107 -21.92 -1.82 -26.89
N GLU A 108 -22.80 -1.43 -25.96
CA GLU A 108 -23.78 -2.30 -25.33
C GLU A 108 -25.02 -1.50 -24.95
N ASP A 109 -26.20 -2.06 -25.23
CA ASP A 109 -27.46 -1.48 -24.78
C ASP A 109 -27.74 -1.81 -23.31
N PHE A 110 -28.81 -1.28 -22.73
CA PHE A 110 -29.13 -1.44 -21.32
C PHE A 110 -29.15 -2.89 -20.87
N THR A 111 -28.23 -3.24 -19.97
CA THR A 111 -28.08 -4.58 -19.40
C THR A 111 -27.81 -4.49 -17.91
N GLN A 112 -27.98 -5.60 -17.19
CA GLN A 112 -27.61 -5.73 -15.79
C GLN A 112 -26.14 -5.37 -15.60
N CYS A 113 -25.82 -4.51 -14.63
CA CYS A 113 -24.48 -3.95 -14.50
C CYS A 113 -23.40 -5.01 -14.31
N SER A 114 -23.64 -6.04 -13.50
CA SER A 114 -22.68 -7.13 -13.29
C SER A 114 -22.37 -7.97 -14.53
N LYS A 115 -23.23 -7.92 -15.55
CA LYS A 115 -23.08 -8.63 -16.84
C LYS A 115 -22.54 -7.74 -17.97
N SER A 116 -22.30 -6.46 -17.66
CA SER A 116 -21.97 -5.45 -18.66
C SER A 116 -20.61 -5.65 -19.32
N HIS A 117 -20.51 -5.19 -20.56
CA HIS A 117 -19.29 -5.08 -21.35
C HIS A 117 -18.20 -4.23 -20.65
N LEU A 118 -18.60 -3.33 -19.75
CA LEU A 118 -17.71 -2.49 -18.97
C LEU A 118 -16.60 -3.32 -18.26
N TRP A 119 -16.95 -4.45 -17.66
CA TRP A 119 -16.00 -5.32 -16.97
C TRP A 119 -15.04 -6.03 -17.93
N LYS A 120 -15.48 -6.32 -19.16
CA LYS A 120 -14.61 -6.87 -20.21
C LYS A 120 -13.57 -5.85 -20.69
N LEU A 121 -13.92 -4.58 -20.75
CA LEU A 121 -12.96 -3.50 -21.03
C LEU A 121 -11.90 -3.40 -19.96
N MET A 122 -12.28 -3.51 -18.69
CA MET A 122 -11.32 -3.52 -17.57
C MET A 122 -10.37 -4.70 -17.65
N MET A 123 -10.90 -5.92 -17.87
CA MET A 123 -10.05 -7.12 -18.03
C MET A 123 -9.10 -6.95 -19.22
N SER A 124 -9.58 -6.43 -20.36
CA SER A 124 -8.73 -6.14 -21.51
C SER A 124 -7.62 -5.14 -21.22
N PHE A 125 -7.89 -4.12 -20.39
CA PHE A 125 -6.87 -3.17 -19.97
C PHE A 125 -5.74 -3.85 -19.21
N TYR A 126 -6.05 -4.64 -18.17
CA TYR A 126 -5.02 -5.31 -17.36
C TYR A 126 -4.31 -6.42 -18.13
N ASP A 127 -5.00 -7.16 -18.99
CA ASP A 127 -4.40 -8.19 -19.83
C ASP A 127 -3.37 -7.61 -20.82
N ARG A 128 -3.70 -6.51 -21.47
CA ARG A 128 -2.82 -5.86 -22.46
C ARG A 128 -1.69 -5.05 -21.84
N LYS A 129 -1.90 -4.43 -20.68
CA LYS A 129 -0.90 -3.60 -19.99
C LYS A 129 -0.04 -4.41 -18.99
N GLY A 130 -0.62 -5.40 -18.34
CA GLY A 130 0.07 -6.19 -17.31
C GLY A 130 0.73 -5.30 -16.27
N VAL A 131 1.97 -5.64 -15.89
CA VAL A 131 2.77 -4.91 -14.88
C VAL A 131 3.01 -3.44 -15.25
N GLU A 132 2.96 -3.09 -16.54
CA GLU A 132 3.11 -1.70 -16.98
C GLU A 132 2.05 -0.77 -16.40
N SER A 133 0.87 -1.31 -16.07
CA SER A 133 -0.19 -0.55 -15.38
C SER A 133 0.32 0.15 -14.12
N TRP A 134 1.24 -0.48 -13.39
CA TRP A 134 1.80 0.05 -12.14
C TRP A 134 3.20 0.63 -12.34
N SER A 135 4.07 0.00 -13.13
CA SER A 135 5.46 0.46 -13.32
C SER A 135 5.54 1.81 -14.02
N GLN A 136 4.59 2.10 -14.92
CA GLN A 136 4.47 3.39 -15.59
C GLN A 136 3.61 4.41 -14.82
N GLY A 137 3.06 4.03 -13.65
CA GLY A 137 2.22 4.90 -12.83
C GLY A 137 0.86 5.22 -13.45
N ILE A 138 0.38 4.40 -14.41
CA ILE A 138 -0.94 4.57 -15.04
C ILE A 138 -2.03 4.35 -13.98
N VAL A 139 -1.89 3.28 -13.18
CA VAL A 139 -2.76 2.99 -12.05
C VAL A 139 -2.02 3.40 -10.76
N PRO A 140 -2.58 4.32 -9.96
CA PRO A 140 -2.00 4.68 -8.67
C PRO A 140 -1.99 3.49 -7.71
N HIS A 141 -0.84 3.15 -7.14
CA HIS A 141 -0.68 1.96 -6.29
C HIS A 141 0.04 2.20 -4.96
N PHE A 142 0.63 3.39 -4.75
CA PHE A 142 1.48 3.60 -3.56
C PHE A 142 0.71 3.44 -2.24
N ILE A 143 -0.55 3.91 -2.16
CA ILE A 143 -1.35 3.82 -0.92
C ILE A 143 -1.57 2.36 -0.48
N THR A 144 -1.60 1.43 -1.42
CA THR A 144 -1.90 0.01 -1.21
C THR A 144 -0.70 -0.92 -1.32
N CYS A 145 0.47 -0.42 -1.77
CA CYS A 145 1.67 -1.23 -2.03
C CYS A 145 2.91 -0.62 -1.37
N ASN A 146 2.91 -0.50 -0.04
CA ASN A 146 4.06 -0.01 0.73
C ASN A 146 4.34 -0.90 1.94
N ALA A 147 5.52 -0.73 2.57
CA ALA A 147 5.93 -1.56 3.70
C ALA A 147 5.02 -1.37 4.93
N PHE A 148 4.41 -0.20 5.11
CA PHE A 148 3.52 0.06 6.23
C PHE A 148 2.24 -0.79 6.16
N ILE A 149 1.53 -0.79 5.01
CA ILE A 149 0.29 -1.57 4.85
C ILE A 149 0.57 -3.08 4.90
N GLY A 150 1.67 -3.56 4.27
CA GLY A 150 2.06 -4.96 4.34
C GLY A 150 2.27 -5.44 5.78
N ARG A 151 2.98 -4.62 6.60
CA ARG A 151 3.17 -4.88 8.03
C ARG A 151 1.85 -4.82 8.81
N SER A 152 1.00 -3.84 8.55
CA SER A 152 -0.29 -3.69 9.23
C SER A 152 -1.18 -4.91 9.00
N TYR A 153 -1.30 -5.38 7.77
CA TYR A 153 -2.09 -6.57 7.44
C TYR A 153 -1.50 -7.84 8.07
N ALA A 154 -0.17 -7.98 8.04
CA ALA A 154 0.50 -9.11 8.67
C ALA A 154 0.26 -9.16 10.19
N GLN A 155 0.22 -8.01 10.88
CA GLN A 155 -0.09 -7.93 12.31
C GLN A 155 -1.55 -8.25 12.61
N VAL A 156 -2.50 -7.79 11.78
CA VAL A 156 -3.92 -8.13 11.93
C VAL A 156 -4.14 -9.63 11.74
N LEU A 157 -3.54 -10.22 10.68
CA LEU A 157 -3.58 -11.68 10.47
C LEU A 157 -2.96 -12.45 11.64
N SER A 158 -1.82 -12.00 12.18
CA SER A 158 -1.20 -12.63 13.34
C SER A 158 -2.11 -12.61 14.57
N GLY A 159 -2.87 -11.53 14.78
CA GLY A 159 -3.88 -11.45 15.83
C GLY A 159 -4.97 -12.53 15.65
N PHE A 160 -5.49 -12.68 14.45
CA PHE A 160 -6.45 -13.72 14.10
C PHE A 160 -5.89 -15.13 14.38
N LEU A 161 -4.70 -15.45 13.89
CA LEU A 161 -4.06 -16.74 14.08
C LEU A 161 -3.86 -17.09 15.56
N ARG A 162 -3.47 -16.09 16.35
CA ARG A 162 -3.32 -16.23 17.81
C ARG A 162 -4.61 -16.61 18.50
N ASP A 163 -5.74 -16.03 18.10
CA ASP A 163 -7.04 -16.35 18.63
C ASP A 163 -7.48 -17.76 18.18
N CYS A 164 -7.22 -18.13 16.90
CA CYS A 164 -7.53 -19.47 16.40
C CYS A 164 -6.73 -20.57 17.11
N VAL A 165 -5.44 -20.36 17.43
CA VAL A 165 -4.63 -21.31 18.23
C VAL A 165 -5.27 -21.55 19.61
N ARG A 166 -5.96 -20.54 20.15
CA ARG A 166 -6.69 -20.64 21.43
C ARG A 166 -8.11 -21.17 21.30
N GLY A 167 -8.54 -21.49 20.08
CA GLY A 167 -9.86 -22.06 19.81
C GLY A 167 -11.00 -21.03 19.77
N ALA A 168 -10.70 -19.76 19.48
CA ALA A 168 -11.69 -18.70 19.33
C ALA A 168 -12.74 -19.05 18.27
N GLY A 169 -14.03 -18.80 18.57
CA GLY A 169 -15.13 -19.12 17.66
C GLY A 169 -15.23 -20.60 17.27
N GLY A 170 -14.64 -21.52 18.07
CA GLY A 170 -14.57 -22.94 17.74
C GLY A 170 -13.53 -23.30 16.67
N MET A 171 -12.84 -22.32 16.09
CA MET A 171 -11.78 -22.56 15.11
C MET A 171 -10.55 -23.17 15.77
N LYS A 172 -9.93 -24.11 15.06
CA LYS A 172 -8.67 -24.75 15.46
C LYS A 172 -7.71 -24.74 14.29
N LEU A 173 -6.45 -24.50 14.58
CA LEU A 173 -5.37 -24.63 13.62
C LEU A 173 -4.65 -25.96 13.81
N ASP A 174 -4.38 -26.66 12.71
CA ASP A 174 -3.48 -27.82 12.69
C ASP A 174 -2.08 -27.34 12.25
N PRO A 175 -1.10 -27.32 13.17
CA PRO A 175 0.24 -26.83 12.84
C PRO A 175 1.02 -27.81 11.93
N THR A 176 0.50 -28.99 11.64
CA THR A 176 1.11 -29.97 10.74
C THR A 176 0.70 -29.77 9.29
N GLU A 177 -0.44 -29.09 9.07
CA GLU A 177 -1.02 -28.82 7.76
C GLU A 177 -0.74 -27.39 7.28
N PRO A 178 -0.69 -27.13 5.97
CA PRO A 178 -0.49 -25.80 5.43
C PRO A 178 -1.61 -24.81 5.83
N LEU A 179 -1.21 -23.56 6.07
CA LEU A 179 -2.12 -22.42 6.16
C LEU A 179 -1.96 -21.59 4.88
N TYR A 180 -3.00 -21.50 4.08
CA TYR A 180 -2.97 -20.74 2.84
C TYR A 180 -3.42 -19.29 3.04
N ILE A 181 -2.57 -18.35 2.63
CA ILE A 181 -2.86 -16.92 2.57
C ILE A 181 -3.00 -16.58 1.09
N ILE A 182 -4.22 -16.42 0.61
CA ILE A 182 -4.55 -16.26 -0.81
C ILE A 182 -4.75 -14.77 -1.10
N GLU A 183 -3.85 -14.17 -1.85
CA GLU A 183 -4.01 -12.81 -2.34
C GLU A 183 -4.70 -12.84 -3.71
N LEU A 184 -5.82 -12.14 -3.81
CA LEU A 184 -6.60 -12.00 -5.03
C LEU A 184 -6.17 -10.74 -5.78
N GLY A 185 -5.98 -10.84 -7.10
CA GLY A 185 -5.59 -9.71 -7.93
C GLY A 185 -4.25 -9.11 -7.52
N THR A 186 -3.25 -9.94 -7.36
CA THR A 186 -1.91 -9.57 -6.88
C THR A 186 -1.24 -8.45 -7.68
N GLY A 187 -1.55 -8.34 -8.98
CA GLY A 187 -0.99 -7.31 -9.85
C GLY A 187 0.54 -7.36 -9.94
N SER A 188 1.21 -6.33 -9.46
CA SER A 188 2.68 -6.24 -9.53
C SER A 188 3.44 -7.18 -8.57
N GLY A 189 2.80 -7.77 -7.57
CA GLY A 189 3.46 -8.59 -6.55
C GLY A 189 4.18 -7.81 -5.43
N LYS A 190 4.20 -6.50 -5.51
CA LYS A 190 4.93 -5.67 -4.54
C LYS A 190 4.31 -5.72 -3.14
N PHE A 191 2.98 -5.73 -3.03
CA PHE A 191 2.30 -5.87 -1.75
C PHE A 191 2.55 -7.25 -1.14
N SER A 192 2.46 -8.33 -1.95
CA SER A 192 2.77 -9.71 -1.54
C SER A 192 4.15 -9.81 -0.88
N PHE A 193 5.15 -9.19 -1.52
CA PHE A 193 6.52 -9.13 -0.98
C PHE A 193 6.56 -8.50 0.41
N PHE A 194 5.94 -7.33 0.61
CA PHE A 194 5.95 -6.66 1.91
C PHE A 194 5.21 -7.45 2.97
N MET A 195 4.04 -8.01 2.65
CA MET A 195 3.25 -8.77 3.61
C MET A 195 3.95 -10.08 3.99
N LEU A 196 4.46 -10.83 3.00
CA LEU A 196 5.18 -12.08 3.26
C LEU A 196 6.44 -11.83 4.11
N LYS A 197 7.23 -10.80 3.75
CA LYS A 197 8.41 -10.41 4.53
C LYS A 197 8.05 -10.07 5.96
N ALA A 198 6.99 -9.28 6.19
CA ALA A 198 6.53 -8.92 7.52
C ALA A 198 6.06 -10.15 8.34
N LEU A 199 5.37 -11.11 7.71
CA LEU A 199 4.99 -12.38 8.34
C LEU A 199 6.21 -13.19 8.78
N LEU A 200 7.22 -13.31 7.92
CA LEU A 200 8.44 -14.06 8.22
C LEU A 200 9.28 -13.40 9.34
N GLU A 201 9.30 -12.08 9.40
CA GLU A 201 9.96 -11.34 10.48
C GLU A 201 9.26 -11.49 11.84
N MET A 202 7.98 -11.89 11.85
CA MET A 202 7.24 -12.22 13.08
C MET A 202 7.42 -13.67 13.52
N LYS A 203 8.28 -14.47 12.89
CA LYS A 203 8.48 -15.90 13.16
C LYS A 203 8.56 -16.24 14.65
N GLU A 204 9.36 -15.49 15.42
CA GLU A 204 9.60 -15.76 16.84
C GLU A 204 8.41 -15.41 17.76
N VAL A 205 7.43 -14.65 17.25
CA VAL A 205 6.25 -14.20 18.01
C VAL A 205 4.93 -14.70 17.46
N CYS A 206 4.97 -15.43 16.35
CA CYS A 206 3.79 -16.04 15.74
C CYS A 206 3.47 -17.38 16.41
N ASP A 207 2.23 -17.52 16.88
CA ASP A 207 1.77 -18.75 17.55
C ASP A 207 1.54 -19.93 16.58
N PHE A 208 1.56 -19.67 15.25
CA PHE A 208 1.48 -20.68 14.20
C PHE A 208 2.83 -20.79 13.46
N PRO A 209 3.30 -22.00 13.10
CA PRO A 209 4.58 -22.18 12.40
C PRO A 209 4.60 -21.45 11.05
N VAL A 210 5.47 -20.42 10.90
CA VAL A 210 5.53 -19.64 9.65
C VAL A 210 6.04 -20.46 8.45
N GLU A 211 6.78 -21.54 8.69
CA GLU A 211 7.21 -22.50 7.67
C GLU A 211 6.04 -23.34 7.12
N LYS A 212 4.89 -23.32 7.76
CA LYS A 212 3.63 -23.92 7.30
C LYS A 212 2.69 -22.90 6.63
N MET A 213 3.04 -21.62 6.67
CA MET A 213 2.30 -20.61 5.93
C MET A 213 2.73 -20.62 4.46
N VAL A 214 1.76 -20.70 3.57
CA VAL A 214 1.95 -20.63 2.12
C VAL A 214 1.20 -19.39 1.62
N TYR A 215 1.94 -18.37 1.24
CA TYR A 215 1.38 -17.19 0.57
C TYR A 215 1.14 -17.51 -0.90
N VAL A 216 -0.09 -17.31 -1.38
CA VAL A 216 -0.50 -17.66 -2.73
C VAL A 216 -0.84 -16.37 -3.50
N MET A 217 0.01 -16.01 -4.44
CA MET A 217 -0.23 -14.90 -5.36
C MET A 217 -1.16 -15.35 -6.48
N THR A 218 -2.26 -14.63 -6.71
CA THR A 218 -3.19 -14.95 -7.79
C THR A 218 -3.56 -13.74 -8.63
N ASP A 219 -3.65 -13.95 -9.93
CA ASP A 219 -4.11 -12.96 -10.91
C ASP A 219 -4.64 -13.71 -12.14
N PHE A 220 -5.52 -13.09 -12.90
CA PHE A 220 -6.02 -13.70 -14.13
C PHE A 220 -5.08 -13.51 -15.33
N THR A 221 -4.06 -12.61 -15.22
CA THR A 221 -3.15 -12.27 -16.32
C THR A 221 -1.90 -13.14 -16.34
N GLU A 222 -1.59 -13.73 -17.50
CA GLU A 222 -0.34 -14.50 -17.70
C GLU A 222 0.91 -13.62 -17.61
N SER A 223 0.81 -12.36 -18.00
CA SER A 223 1.92 -11.42 -17.97
C SER A 223 2.39 -11.12 -16.54
N ASN A 224 1.46 -10.91 -15.60
CA ASN A 224 1.77 -10.72 -14.19
C ASN A 224 2.38 -11.98 -13.58
N PHE A 225 1.78 -13.14 -13.84
CA PHE A 225 2.31 -14.44 -13.41
C PHE A 225 3.77 -14.66 -13.86
N LYS A 226 4.07 -14.38 -15.12
CA LYS A 226 5.42 -14.52 -15.68
C LYS A 226 6.40 -13.54 -15.03
N PHE A 227 5.97 -12.31 -14.79
CA PHE A 227 6.78 -11.32 -14.10
C PHE A 227 7.18 -11.79 -12.69
N TRP A 228 6.23 -12.33 -11.90
CA TRP A 228 6.55 -12.84 -10.56
C TRP A 228 7.49 -14.04 -10.59
N ALA A 229 7.28 -14.97 -11.53
CA ALA A 229 8.12 -16.15 -11.65
C ALA A 229 9.60 -15.81 -11.94
N GLU A 230 9.84 -14.71 -12.63
CA GLU A 230 11.17 -14.23 -13.01
C GLU A 230 11.73 -13.18 -12.02
N HIS A 231 10.92 -12.69 -11.08
CA HIS A 231 11.33 -11.60 -10.20
C HIS A 231 12.34 -12.06 -9.14
N PRO A 232 13.57 -11.48 -9.12
CA PRO A 232 14.67 -11.99 -8.30
C PRO A 232 14.40 -11.97 -6.81
N VAL A 233 13.67 -10.96 -6.32
CA VAL A 233 13.35 -10.79 -4.89
C VAL A 233 12.31 -11.82 -4.41
N LEU A 234 11.44 -12.35 -5.30
CA LEU A 234 10.47 -13.38 -4.95
C LEU A 234 11.05 -14.79 -4.99
N LYS A 235 12.14 -14.98 -5.74
CA LYS A 235 12.76 -16.30 -5.96
C LYS A 235 13.11 -17.05 -4.66
N PRO A 236 13.73 -16.45 -3.62
CA PRO A 236 14.01 -17.16 -2.36
C PRO A 236 12.76 -17.71 -1.67
N PHE A 237 11.64 -16.97 -1.71
CA PHE A 237 10.37 -17.40 -1.12
C PHE A 237 9.70 -18.52 -1.93
N LEU A 238 9.82 -18.45 -3.27
CA LEU A 238 9.41 -19.55 -4.15
C LEU A 238 10.25 -20.80 -3.89
N ASP A 239 11.56 -20.68 -3.75
CA ASP A 239 12.46 -21.79 -3.51
C ASP A 239 12.24 -22.44 -2.14
N SER A 240 11.90 -21.67 -1.10
CA SER A 240 11.58 -22.19 0.24
C SER A 240 10.19 -22.82 0.33
N GLY A 241 9.27 -22.57 -0.62
CA GLY A 241 7.88 -23.03 -0.58
C GLY A 241 6.95 -22.16 0.27
N GLN A 242 7.41 -21.03 0.79
CA GLN A 242 6.60 -20.07 1.51
C GLN A 242 5.77 -19.17 0.59
N LEU A 243 6.09 -19.18 -0.70
CA LEU A 243 5.36 -18.51 -1.77
C LEU A 243 5.00 -19.52 -2.85
N ASP A 244 3.77 -19.48 -3.31
CA ASP A 244 3.29 -20.16 -4.51
C ASP A 244 2.47 -19.18 -5.36
N MET A 245 2.15 -19.56 -6.59
CA MET A 245 1.49 -18.68 -7.54
C MET A 245 0.46 -19.46 -8.36
N ALA A 246 -0.61 -18.77 -8.78
CA ALA A 246 -1.59 -19.35 -9.69
C ALA A 246 -2.17 -18.29 -10.63
N ILE A 247 -2.51 -18.71 -11.85
CA ILE A 247 -3.44 -17.96 -12.69
C ILE A 247 -4.83 -18.30 -12.18
N PHE A 248 -5.61 -17.28 -11.83
CA PHE A 248 -6.93 -17.45 -11.21
C PHE A 248 -7.82 -16.25 -11.48
N ASP A 249 -8.94 -16.48 -12.12
CA ASP A 249 -10.04 -15.52 -12.27
C ASP A 249 -10.98 -15.62 -11.05
N ALA A 250 -10.92 -14.63 -10.16
CA ALA A 250 -11.70 -14.61 -8.91
C ALA A 250 -13.22 -14.68 -9.17
N VAL A 251 -13.70 -14.24 -10.33
CA VAL A 251 -15.13 -14.24 -10.67
C VAL A 251 -15.59 -15.58 -11.25
N ASN A 252 -14.76 -16.26 -12.04
CA ASN A 252 -15.20 -17.41 -12.85
C ASN A 252 -14.63 -18.75 -12.35
N ASP A 253 -13.41 -18.77 -11.79
CA ASP A 253 -12.78 -20.02 -11.40
C ASP A 253 -13.32 -20.55 -10.06
N THR A 254 -13.35 -21.88 -9.92
CA THR A 254 -13.83 -22.58 -8.74
C THR A 254 -12.74 -23.30 -7.95
N THR A 255 -11.54 -23.38 -8.53
CA THR A 255 -10.36 -24.04 -7.94
C THR A 255 -9.10 -23.26 -8.28
N ILE A 256 -8.08 -23.36 -7.41
CA ILE A 256 -6.78 -22.72 -7.61
C ILE A 256 -5.73 -23.82 -7.75
N LYS A 257 -5.10 -23.92 -8.92
CA LYS A 257 -3.98 -24.82 -9.13
C LYS A 257 -2.67 -24.11 -8.89
N LEU A 258 -2.00 -24.44 -7.80
CA LEU A 258 -0.71 -23.89 -7.45
C LEU A 258 0.37 -24.36 -8.43
N SER A 259 1.13 -23.41 -8.97
CA SER A 259 2.05 -23.69 -10.07
C SER A 259 3.31 -24.42 -9.62
N ARG A 260 3.81 -24.11 -8.42
CA ARG A 260 5.05 -24.66 -7.91
C ARG A 260 4.85 -26.01 -7.20
N SER A 261 3.94 -26.07 -6.24
CA SER A 261 3.65 -27.30 -5.48
C SER A 261 2.80 -28.29 -6.26
N GLY A 262 2.08 -27.83 -7.29
CA GLY A 262 1.10 -28.65 -8.01
C GLY A 262 -0.18 -28.94 -7.24
N VAL A 263 -0.34 -28.39 -6.03
CA VAL A 263 -1.53 -28.56 -5.19
C VAL A 263 -2.74 -27.93 -5.86
N LEU A 264 -3.89 -28.60 -5.79
CA LEU A 264 -5.18 -28.08 -6.24
C LEU A 264 -5.99 -27.70 -4.99
N LEU A 265 -6.23 -26.40 -4.82
CA LEU A 265 -7.12 -25.88 -3.80
C LEU A 265 -8.54 -25.81 -4.36
N GLY A 266 -9.51 -26.29 -3.59
CA GLY A 266 -10.91 -26.32 -3.96
C GLY A 266 -11.79 -26.69 -2.76
N PRO A 267 -13.10 -26.91 -2.94
CA PRO A 267 -14.01 -27.19 -1.84
C PRO A 267 -13.52 -28.33 -0.94
N GLY A 268 -13.42 -28.07 0.38
CA GLY A 268 -13.02 -29.04 1.40
C GLY A 268 -11.55 -29.46 1.37
N THR A 269 -10.67 -28.81 0.61
CA THR A 269 -9.26 -29.21 0.51
C THR A 269 -8.35 -28.59 1.57
N CYS A 270 -8.77 -27.53 2.24
CA CYS A 270 -7.96 -26.81 3.24
C CYS A 270 -8.36 -27.23 4.66
N VAL A 271 -7.44 -27.88 5.39
CA VAL A 271 -7.64 -28.28 6.78
C VAL A 271 -7.69 -27.06 7.71
N ASN A 272 -6.80 -26.10 7.51
CA ASN A 272 -6.81 -24.83 8.23
C ASN A 272 -7.79 -23.83 7.58
N PRO A 273 -8.30 -22.83 8.34
CA PRO A 273 -9.06 -21.74 7.76
C PRO A 273 -8.27 -21.06 6.62
N ILE A 274 -8.93 -20.66 5.53
CA ILE A 274 -8.28 -19.85 4.52
C ILE A 274 -8.15 -18.41 5.00
N CYS A 275 -7.04 -17.77 4.64
CA CYS A 275 -6.83 -16.35 4.83
C CYS A 275 -6.83 -15.68 3.45
N VAL A 276 -7.75 -14.76 3.20
CA VAL A 276 -7.89 -14.07 1.92
C VAL A 276 -7.46 -12.61 2.08
N VAL A 277 -6.64 -12.16 1.16
CA VAL A 277 -6.25 -10.76 1.02
C VAL A 277 -6.80 -10.23 -0.30
N ALA A 278 -7.58 -9.13 -0.25
CA ALA A 278 -8.11 -8.45 -1.41
C ALA A 278 -7.80 -6.95 -1.28
N ASN A 279 -6.77 -6.50 -1.98
CA ASN A 279 -6.26 -5.15 -1.82
C ASN A 279 -6.37 -4.38 -3.15
N TYR A 280 -7.28 -3.40 -3.24
CA TYR A 280 -7.65 -2.72 -4.48
C TYR A 280 -8.10 -3.70 -5.57
N LEU A 281 -9.02 -4.57 -5.20
CA LEU A 281 -9.61 -5.56 -6.10
C LEU A 281 -11.11 -5.45 -6.19
N PHE A 282 -11.81 -5.30 -5.05
CA PHE A 282 -13.26 -5.34 -5.05
C PHE A 282 -13.89 -4.20 -5.85
N ASP A 283 -13.21 -3.06 -5.98
CA ASP A 283 -13.59 -1.93 -6.81
C ASP A 283 -13.51 -2.22 -8.33
N THR A 284 -12.84 -3.32 -8.71
CA THR A 284 -12.66 -3.77 -10.10
C THR A 284 -13.46 -5.04 -10.44
N LEU A 285 -14.11 -5.66 -9.46
CA LEU A 285 -15.02 -6.79 -9.71
C LEU A 285 -16.42 -6.29 -10.05
N CYS A 286 -17.24 -7.15 -10.68
CA CYS A 286 -18.57 -6.75 -11.14
C CYS A 286 -19.52 -6.41 -9.98
N HIS A 287 -20.31 -5.35 -10.21
CA HIS A 287 -21.34 -4.85 -9.28
C HIS A 287 -22.70 -4.81 -9.97
N ASP A 288 -23.77 -4.97 -9.17
CA ASP A 288 -25.11 -4.57 -9.56
C ASP A 288 -25.46 -3.20 -8.96
N ILE A 289 -26.40 -2.52 -9.58
CA ILE A 289 -26.83 -1.18 -9.20
C ILE A 289 -28.26 -1.23 -8.72
N PHE A 290 -28.56 -0.62 -7.58
CA PHE A 290 -29.93 -0.47 -7.10
C PHE A 290 -30.22 0.96 -6.68
N GLN A 291 -31.44 1.41 -6.95
CA GLN A 291 -32.06 2.54 -6.27
C GLN A 291 -33.18 2.03 -5.39
N VAL A 292 -33.15 2.41 -4.13
CA VAL A 292 -34.13 2.03 -3.13
C VAL A 292 -34.86 3.31 -2.67
N ASP A 293 -36.18 3.36 -2.87
CA ASP A 293 -37.01 4.50 -2.46
C ASP A 293 -38.40 4.01 -2.08
N GLN A 294 -38.99 4.60 -1.03
CA GLN A 294 -40.34 4.34 -0.55
C GLN A 294 -40.65 2.84 -0.37
N GLY A 295 -39.68 2.08 0.18
CA GLY A 295 -39.86 0.65 0.43
C GLY A 295 -39.84 -0.24 -0.83
N LYS A 296 -39.26 0.25 -1.94
CA LYS A 296 -39.09 -0.49 -3.18
C LYS A 296 -37.69 -0.38 -3.71
N ALA A 297 -37.17 -1.47 -4.24
CA ALA A 297 -35.92 -1.47 -4.96
C ALA A 297 -36.15 -1.47 -6.48
N LYS A 298 -35.29 -0.76 -7.20
CA LYS A 298 -35.21 -0.78 -8.65
C LYS A 298 -33.79 -1.16 -9.05
N GLU A 299 -33.68 -2.06 -10.04
CA GLU A 299 -32.39 -2.38 -10.65
C GLU A 299 -31.95 -1.25 -11.59
N GLY A 300 -30.70 -0.87 -11.51
CA GLY A 300 -30.03 0.03 -12.44
C GLY A 300 -29.39 -0.75 -13.58
N LEU A 301 -29.91 -0.58 -14.78
CA LEU A 301 -29.30 -1.08 -16.00
C LEU A 301 -28.30 -0.06 -16.53
N ILE A 302 -27.19 -0.53 -17.09
CA ILE A 302 -26.18 0.31 -17.75
C ILE A 302 -26.16 0.08 -19.26
N SER A 303 -26.05 1.15 -20.02
CA SER A 303 -25.69 1.11 -21.44
C SER A 303 -24.29 1.70 -21.61
N VAL A 304 -23.37 0.90 -22.11
CA VAL A 304 -21.97 1.28 -22.35
C VAL A 304 -21.83 1.91 -23.74
N GLY A 305 -21.16 3.03 -23.81
CA GLY A 305 -20.86 3.69 -25.05
C GLY A 305 -19.59 4.53 -24.99
N SER A 306 -19.22 5.05 -26.15
CA SER A 306 -18.07 5.93 -26.36
C SER A 306 -18.49 7.27 -26.91
N THR A 307 -17.75 8.32 -26.57
CA THR A 307 -17.87 9.66 -27.15
C THR A 307 -17.36 9.72 -28.61
N GLN A 308 -16.66 8.68 -29.09
CA GLN A 308 -16.29 8.55 -30.51
C GLN A 308 -17.48 8.07 -31.33
N LYS A 309 -17.41 8.29 -32.66
CA LYS A 309 -18.45 7.87 -33.58
C LYS A 309 -18.44 6.37 -33.88
N ASP A 310 -17.27 5.75 -33.84
CA ASP A 310 -17.03 4.35 -34.15
C ASP A 310 -15.89 3.79 -33.31
N GLU A 311 -16.02 2.55 -32.88
CA GLU A 311 -15.01 1.81 -32.09
C GLU A 311 -14.72 0.49 -32.83
N PRO A 312 -13.67 0.45 -33.67
CA PRO A 312 -13.35 -0.73 -34.48
C PRO A 312 -13.00 -1.98 -33.66
N ASP A 313 -12.37 -1.78 -32.49
CA ASP A 313 -12.10 -2.82 -31.50
C ASP A 313 -12.93 -2.53 -30.23
N PRO A 314 -14.03 -3.24 -30.00
CA PRO A 314 -14.87 -3.01 -28.82
C PRO A 314 -14.16 -3.35 -27.48
N LEU A 315 -12.99 -4.00 -27.52
CA LEU A 315 -12.15 -4.31 -26.37
C LEU A 315 -10.89 -3.42 -26.29
N ASP A 316 -10.82 -2.34 -27.10
CA ASP A 316 -9.74 -1.37 -26.96
C ASP A 316 -9.79 -0.70 -25.58
N PRO A 317 -8.75 -0.88 -24.71
CA PRO A 317 -8.74 -0.29 -23.37
C PRO A 317 -8.79 1.24 -23.37
N GLU A 318 -8.39 1.89 -24.47
CA GLU A 318 -8.49 3.35 -24.59
C GLU A 318 -9.95 3.85 -24.61
N ILE A 319 -10.93 2.97 -24.83
CA ILE A 319 -12.37 3.29 -24.72
C ILE A 319 -12.69 3.75 -23.29
N ILE A 320 -12.00 3.21 -22.28
CA ILE A 320 -12.20 3.60 -20.87
C ILE A 320 -12.05 5.12 -20.68
N GLN A 321 -11.12 5.75 -21.40
CA GLN A 321 -10.88 7.21 -21.31
C GLN A 321 -11.97 8.06 -21.98
N ARG A 322 -12.84 7.45 -22.76
CA ARG A 322 -13.89 8.11 -23.55
C ARG A 322 -15.27 7.51 -23.35
N LEU A 323 -15.48 6.82 -22.20
CA LEU A 323 -16.78 6.24 -21.85
C LEU A 323 -17.89 7.29 -21.80
N ASP A 324 -19.03 6.95 -22.40
CA ASP A 324 -20.33 7.65 -22.30
C ASP A 324 -21.39 6.64 -21.85
N ASN A 325 -21.42 6.37 -20.56
CA ASN A 325 -22.35 5.42 -19.95
C ASN A 325 -23.69 6.11 -19.64
N ARG A 326 -24.77 5.35 -19.77
CA ARG A 326 -26.12 5.80 -19.42
C ARG A 326 -26.80 4.78 -18.55
N PHE A 327 -27.66 5.25 -17.65
CA PHE A 327 -28.37 4.40 -16.69
C PHE A 327 -29.87 4.46 -16.94
N SER A 328 -30.55 3.35 -16.66
CA SER A 328 -32.00 3.22 -16.68
C SER A 328 -32.42 2.34 -15.52
N TYR A 329 -33.55 2.63 -14.89
CA TYR A 329 -34.00 1.92 -13.70
C TYR A 329 -35.32 1.21 -13.98
N GLN A 330 -35.39 -0.06 -13.55
CA GLN A 330 -36.59 -0.92 -13.67
C GLN A 330 -36.94 -1.57 -12.35
N ASP A 331 -38.22 -1.89 -12.17
CA ASP A 331 -38.68 -2.63 -11.01
C ASP A 331 -38.09 -4.04 -11.03
N ILE A 332 -37.68 -4.57 -9.86
CA ILE A 332 -37.16 -5.93 -9.72
C ILE A 332 -38.24 -6.88 -9.28
N PRO A 333 -38.21 -8.17 -9.69
CA PRO A 333 -39.09 -9.20 -9.20
C PRO A 333 -38.79 -9.54 -7.72
N ASP A 334 -39.79 -10.10 -7.01
CA ASP A 334 -39.64 -10.48 -5.59
C ASP A 334 -38.61 -11.60 -5.38
N ASP A 335 -38.34 -12.40 -6.43
CA ASP A 335 -37.39 -13.50 -6.44
C ASP A 335 -36.00 -13.11 -7.02
N TYR A 336 -35.67 -11.81 -7.06
CA TYR A 336 -34.37 -11.32 -7.51
C TYR A 336 -33.25 -11.94 -6.64
N TYR A 337 -32.20 -12.43 -7.26
CA TYR A 337 -31.13 -13.23 -6.65
C TYR A 337 -31.51 -14.65 -6.20
N THR A 338 -32.67 -15.17 -6.57
CA THR A 338 -32.99 -16.55 -6.33
C THR A 338 -32.62 -17.45 -7.52
N ASP A 339 -31.72 -18.38 -7.32
CA ASP A 339 -31.56 -19.71 -7.93
C ASP A 339 -30.97 -19.92 -9.32
N GLU A 340 -31.08 -19.06 -10.33
CA GLU A 340 -30.50 -19.38 -11.64
C GLU A 340 -28.96 -19.33 -11.68
N ASP A 341 -28.34 -18.51 -10.84
CA ASP A 341 -26.89 -18.38 -10.74
C ASP A 341 -26.29 -19.05 -9.47
N GLY A 342 -27.09 -19.77 -8.69
CA GLY A 342 -26.69 -20.38 -7.41
C GLY A 342 -26.39 -19.31 -6.35
N ASP A 343 -27.02 -18.16 -6.44
CA ASP A 343 -26.90 -17.12 -5.41
C ASP A 343 -27.70 -17.51 -4.18
N GLU A 344 -27.06 -17.37 -3.00
CA GLU A 344 -27.66 -17.76 -1.75
C GLU A 344 -28.76 -16.79 -1.30
N PRO A 345 -29.71 -17.20 -0.45
CA PRO A 345 -30.76 -16.34 0.12
C PRO A 345 -30.23 -15.07 0.78
N HIS A 346 -28.94 -15.07 1.17
CA HIS A 346 -28.28 -13.95 1.83
C HIS A 346 -28.23 -12.68 0.98
N PHE A 347 -28.05 -12.78 -0.34
CA PHE A 347 -28.00 -11.59 -1.20
C PHE A 347 -29.36 -10.87 -1.22
N LYS A 348 -30.45 -11.65 -1.31
CA LYS A 348 -31.80 -11.11 -1.23
C LYS A 348 -32.07 -10.47 0.13
N ARG A 349 -31.69 -11.15 1.23
CA ARG A 349 -31.83 -10.61 2.60
C ARG A 349 -31.11 -9.27 2.78
N ILE A 350 -29.90 -9.12 2.23
CA ILE A 350 -29.14 -7.87 2.30
C ILE A 350 -29.86 -6.77 1.51
N LEU A 351 -30.38 -7.08 0.34
CA LEU A 351 -31.14 -6.12 -0.48
C LEU A 351 -32.43 -5.70 0.24
N ASP A 352 -33.16 -6.63 0.85
CA ASP A 352 -34.37 -6.35 1.63
C ASP A 352 -34.04 -5.49 2.85
N TRP A 353 -32.89 -5.73 3.51
CA TRP A 353 -32.46 -4.86 4.60
C TRP A 353 -32.30 -3.40 4.15
N TYR A 354 -31.72 -3.14 2.96
CA TYR A 354 -31.63 -1.79 2.42
C TYR A 354 -33.00 -1.18 2.11
N VAL A 355 -33.94 -2.00 1.65
CA VAL A 355 -35.34 -1.56 1.41
C VAL A 355 -35.97 -1.12 2.72
N ASP A 356 -35.84 -1.89 3.78
CA ASP A 356 -36.39 -1.59 5.11
C ASP A 356 -35.68 -0.39 5.74
N TYR A 357 -34.36 -0.32 5.62
CA TYR A 357 -33.57 0.81 6.13
C TYR A 357 -33.96 2.13 5.45
N ALA A 358 -34.12 2.15 4.14
CA ALA A 358 -34.56 3.33 3.41
C ALA A 358 -36.01 3.72 3.76
N ALA A 359 -36.88 2.75 4.06
CA ALA A 359 -38.26 3.01 4.47
C ALA A 359 -38.40 3.69 5.85
N GLN A 360 -37.43 3.42 6.74
CA GLN A 360 -37.38 4.06 8.08
C GLN A 360 -36.82 5.49 8.06
N GLY A 361 -36.04 5.83 7.01
CA GLY A 361 -35.38 7.12 6.83
C GLY A 361 -36.16 8.08 5.92
N SER A 362 -35.74 9.33 5.88
CA SER A 362 -36.25 10.29 4.89
C SER A 362 -35.33 10.32 3.66
N GLY A 363 -35.72 9.66 2.57
CA GLY A 363 -35.05 9.76 1.29
C GLY A 363 -34.60 8.42 0.72
N GLY A 364 -34.47 8.36 -0.61
CA GLY A 364 -33.98 7.18 -1.30
C GLY A 364 -32.49 6.99 -1.19
N MET A 365 -32.02 5.82 -1.59
CA MET A 365 -30.61 5.40 -1.60
C MET A 365 -30.21 4.88 -2.97
N SER A 366 -28.95 5.09 -3.31
CA SER A 366 -28.29 4.44 -4.47
C SER A 366 -27.19 3.51 -3.96
N ILE A 367 -27.25 2.25 -4.37
CA ILE A 367 -26.43 1.18 -3.85
C ILE A 367 -25.68 0.52 -5.01
N LEU A 368 -24.36 0.43 -4.88
CA LEU A 368 -23.54 -0.50 -5.64
C LEU A 368 -23.45 -1.81 -4.83
N PHE A 369 -23.97 -2.90 -5.37
CA PHE A 369 -23.96 -4.20 -4.72
C PHE A 369 -22.80 -5.04 -5.27
N PRO A 370 -21.79 -5.42 -4.45
CA PRO A 370 -20.54 -6.00 -4.92
C PRO A 370 -20.68 -7.50 -5.20
N VAL A 371 -21.57 -7.85 -6.12
CA VAL A 371 -21.94 -9.26 -6.39
C VAL A 371 -20.74 -10.09 -6.84
N GLY A 372 -19.79 -9.53 -7.58
CA GLY A 372 -18.56 -10.21 -7.98
C GLY A 372 -17.68 -10.58 -6.78
N ALA A 373 -17.48 -9.64 -5.84
CA ALA A 373 -16.73 -9.90 -4.62
C ALA A 373 -17.41 -10.95 -3.74
N LEU A 374 -18.72 -10.85 -3.55
CA LEU A 374 -19.49 -11.80 -2.74
C LEU A 374 -19.45 -13.22 -3.33
N ARG A 375 -19.59 -13.37 -4.65
CA ARG A 375 -19.48 -14.67 -5.33
C ARG A 375 -18.07 -15.27 -5.22
N ALA A 376 -17.04 -14.46 -5.40
CA ALA A 376 -15.66 -14.89 -5.24
C ALA A 376 -15.38 -15.38 -3.81
N LEU A 377 -15.76 -14.58 -2.81
CA LEU A 377 -15.58 -14.94 -1.39
C LEU A 377 -16.37 -16.21 -1.03
N ARG A 378 -17.63 -16.34 -1.48
CA ARG A 378 -18.45 -17.54 -1.26
C ARG A 378 -17.74 -18.80 -1.75
N ARG A 379 -17.21 -18.78 -2.96
CA ARG A 379 -16.48 -19.94 -3.54
C ARG A 379 -15.23 -20.27 -2.75
N LEU A 380 -14.41 -19.26 -2.44
CA LEU A 380 -13.17 -19.47 -1.69
C LEU A 380 -13.42 -20.03 -0.29
N MET A 381 -14.45 -19.55 0.42
CA MET A 381 -14.77 -20.04 1.76
C MET A 381 -15.10 -21.52 1.79
N THR A 382 -15.63 -22.11 0.70
CA THR A 382 -15.86 -23.57 0.61
C THR A 382 -14.57 -24.38 0.70
N PHE A 383 -13.40 -23.80 0.40
CA PHE A 383 -12.12 -24.51 0.44
C PHE A 383 -11.78 -25.03 1.84
N SER A 384 -12.25 -24.35 2.88
CA SER A 384 -12.02 -24.67 4.29
C SER A 384 -13.31 -24.83 5.10
N ASP A 385 -14.37 -25.34 4.47
CA ASP A 385 -15.68 -25.57 5.12
C ASP A 385 -16.21 -24.28 5.80
N ASN A 386 -16.18 -23.17 5.06
CA ASN A 386 -16.63 -21.85 5.50
C ASN A 386 -15.88 -21.27 6.73
N ARG A 387 -14.64 -21.70 6.98
CA ARG A 387 -13.75 -21.10 7.99
C ARG A 387 -12.78 -20.16 7.31
N ALA A 388 -13.00 -18.86 7.43
CA ALA A 388 -12.25 -17.89 6.66
C ALA A 388 -11.96 -16.63 7.46
N PHE A 389 -10.78 -16.06 7.17
CA PHE A 389 -10.39 -14.71 7.50
C PHE A 389 -10.22 -13.96 6.18
N VAL A 390 -10.82 -12.78 6.06
CA VAL A 390 -10.65 -11.90 4.89
C VAL A 390 -10.20 -10.54 5.37
N ILE A 391 -9.15 -9.98 4.77
CA ILE A 391 -8.76 -8.58 4.94
C ILE A 391 -8.76 -7.89 3.59
N SER A 392 -9.43 -6.75 3.50
CA SER A 392 -9.55 -5.98 2.26
C SER A 392 -9.35 -4.50 2.51
N GLY A 393 -8.63 -3.85 1.61
CA GLY A 393 -8.46 -2.41 1.58
C GLY A 393 -8.79 -1.87 0.20
N ASP A 394 -9.76 -0.94 0.14
CA ASP A 394 -10.22 -0.37 -1.12
C ASP A 394 -10.85 1.01 -0.92
N LYS A 395 -11.14 1.70 -2.03
CA LYS A 395 -12.03 2.85 -2.01
C LYS A 395 -13.45 2.37 -1.77
N GLY A 396 -14.04 2.70 -0.65
CA GLY A 396 -15.36 2.16 -0.32
C GLY A 396 -16.04 2.86 0.83
N ASN A 397 -17.27 2.43 1.09
CA ASN A 397 -18.12 2.92 2.17
C ASN A 397 -18.58 1.73 3.03
N ASN A 398 -18.49 1.90 4.34
CA ASN A 398 -18.95 0.91 5.32
C ASN A 398 -20.11 1.42 6.18
N ASN A 399 -20.55 2.66 5.96
CA ASN A 399 -21.70 3.27 6.63
C ASN A 399 -22.86 3.44 5.64
N PRO A 400 -24.03 2.83 5.87
CA PRO A 400 -25.18 2.93 4.96
C PRO A 400 -25.71 4.36 4.79
N GLU A 401 -25.46 5.27 5.75
CA GLU A 401 -25.80 6.69 5.61
C GLU A 401 -25.13 7.36 4.40
N GLN A 402 -23.97 6.84 3.96
CA GLN A 402 -23.24 7.36 2.79
C GLN A 402 -23.90 7.02 1.46
N PHE A 403 -24.87 6.12 1.43
CA PHE A 403 -25.61 5.73 0.22
C PHE A 403 -26.86 6.56 -0.01
N LYS A 404 -27.21 7.48 0.91
CA LYS A 404 -28.40 8.33 0.77
C LYS A 404 -28.32 9.23 -0.45
N GLY A 405 -29.42 9.25 -1.21
CA GLY A 405 -29.60 10.00 -2.45
C GLY A 405 -29.79 9.07 -3.65
N LEU A 406 -30.68 9.46 -4.57
CA LEU A 406 -30.97 8.73 -5.81
C LEU A 406 -30.06 9.28 -6.92
N MET A 407 -28.82 8.85 -6.95
CA MET A 407 -27.83 9.27 -7.95
C MET A 407 -27.37 8.09 -8.79
N ASP A 408 -26.98 8.36 -10.01
CA ASP A 408 -26.29 7.38 -10.82
C ASP A 408 -24.91 7.06 -10.22
N PRO A 409 -24.42 5.83 -10.33
CA PRO A 409 -23.13 5.44 -9.78
C PRO A 409 -22.01 6.24 -10.44
N HIS A 410 -21.04 6.64 -9.62
CA HIS A 410 -19.83 7.27 -10.12
C HIS A 410 -18.79 6.22 -10.53
N ILE A 411 -18.40 6.25 -11.80
CA ILE A 411 -17.31 5.44 -12.34
C ILE A 411 -16.07 6.32 -12.42
N ALA A 412 -15.08 6.05 -11.59
CA ALA A 412 -13.84 6.82 -11.54
C ALA A 412 -12.84 6.29 -12.57
N VAL A 413 -12.46 7.14 -13.54
CA VAL A 413 -11.48 6.80 -14.59
C VAL A 413 -10.09 7.33 -14.21
N HIS A 414 -9.10 6.43 -14.22
CA HIS A 414 -7.70 6.75 -13.87
C HIS A 414 -6.72 5.77 -14.56
N GLY A 415 -6.70 5.74 -15.87
CA GLY A 415 -6.01 4.71 -16.66
C GLY A 415 -6.96 3.54 -16.93
N SER A 416 -7.29 2.75 -15.91
CA SER A 416 -8.48 1.89 -15.86
C SER A 416 -9.64 2.65 -15.23
N PHE A 417 -10.68 1.97 -14.77
CA PHE A 417 -11.73 2.56 -13.96
C PHE A 417 -11.95 1.78 -12.66
N SER A 418 -12.62 2.42 -11.70
CA SER A 418 -13.04 1.79 -10.46
C SER A 418 -14.39 2.34 -10.01
N VAL A 419 -15.07 1.56 -9.14
CA VAL A 419 -16.30 1.95 -8.47
C VAL A 419 -16.12 1.91 -6.96
N MET A 420 -17.00 2.58 -6.21
CA MET A 420 -16.94 2.56 -4.75
C MET A 420 -17.42 1.22 -4.21
N VAL A 421 -16.57 0.54 -3.42
CA VAL A 421 -16.93 -0.74 -2.78
C VAL A 421 -17.93 -0.51 -1.65
N ASN A 422 -19.01 -1.27 -1.64
CA ASN A 422 -19.94 -1.33 -0.53
C ASN A 422 -19.48 -2.35 0.52
N TYR A 423 -18.62 -1.92 1.44
CA TYR A 423 -18.12 -2.76 2.52
C TYR A 423 -19.20 -3.13 3.54
N HIS A 424 -20.25 -2.30 3.68
CA HIS A 424 -21.38 -2.61 4.54
C HIS A 424 -22.10 -3.89 4.07
N SER A 425 -22.38 -4.03 2.76
CA SER A 425 -23.02 -5.26 2.25
C SER A 425 -22.12 -6.50 2.35
N ILE A 426 -20.80 -6.36 2.25
CA ILE A 426 -19.87 -7.45 2.50
C ILE A 426 -19.92 -7.85 3.99
N GLY A 427 -19.88 -6.89 4.90
CA GLY A 427 -20.04 -7.16 6.34
C GLY A 427 -21.37 -7.83 6.66
N ALA A 428 -22.47 -7.31 6.09
CA ALA A 428 -23.80 -7.90 6.23
C ALA A 428 -23.85 -9.36 5.75
N TYR A 429 -23.13 -9.69 4.66
CA TYR A 429 -23.04 -11.07 4.17
C TYR A 429 -22.38 -12.01 5.19
N PHE A 430 -21.25 -11.59 5.77
CA PHE A 430 -20.58 -12.39 6.81
C PHE A 430 -21.42 -12.51 8.08
N THR A 431 -22.00 -11.41 8.55
CA THR A 431 -22.85 -11.41 9.76
C THR A 431 -24.10 -12.28 9.59
N SER A 432 -24.75 -12.23 8.42
CA SER A 432 -25.93 -13.05 8.12
C SER A 432 -25.62 -14.54 8.09
N ARG A 433 -24.36 -14.92 7.88
CA ARG A 433 -23.87 -16.31 7.90
C ARG A 433 -23.28 -16.74 9.24
N GLY A 434 -23.39 -15.93 10.27
CA GLY A 434 -22.88 -16.27 11.60
C GLY A 434 -21.43 -15.81 11.83
N GLY A 435 -20.84 -15.05 10.90
CA GLY A 435 -19.55 -14.38 11.05
C GLY A 435 -19.66 -12.98 11.66
N PHE A 436 -18.61 -12.18 11.52
CA PHE A 436 -18.58 -10.78 11.93
C PHE A 436 -17.65 -9.96 11.02
N ALA A 437 -17.74 -8.64 11.13
CA ALA A 437 -16.91 -7.67 10.41
C ALA A 437 -16.27 -6.65 11.37
N LEU A 438 -15.03 -6.25 11.07
CA LEU A 438 -14.36 -5.11 11.68
C LEU A 438 -14.10 -4.08 10.58
N HIS A 439 -14.60 -2.88 10.75
CA HIS A 439 -14.51 -1.80 9.77
C HIS A 439 -13.70 -0.63 10.31
N ASN A 440 -12.92 0.01 9.42
CA ASN A 440 -12.32 1.30 9.72
C ASN A 440 -13.43 2.34 10.00
N PRO A 441 -13.47 2.94 11.20
CA PRO A 441 -14.55 3.86 11.59
C PRO A 441 -14.46 5.25 10.95
N GLN A 442 -13.34 5.59 10.29
CA GLN A 442 -13.15 6.91 9.69
C GLN A 442 -14.14 7.15 8.55
N GLU A 443 -14.90 8.25 8.59
CA GLU A 443 -15.82 8.63 7.53
C GLU A 443 -15.08 9.11 6.27
N GLU A 444 -14.10 9.99 6.43
CA GLU A 444 -13.26 10.49 5.33
C GLU A 444 -11.97 9.69 5.26
N ALA A 445 -11.90 8.76 4.32
CA ALA A 445 -10.69 7.99 4.04
C ALA A 445 -10.59 7.67 2.54
N SER A 446 -9.40 7.85 1.99
CA SER A 446 -9.09 7.43 0.61
C SER A 446 -8.94 5.91 0.49
N LEU A 447 -8.74 5.24 1.61
CA LEU A 447 -8.63 3.79 1.74
C LEU A 447 -9.40 3.34 2.97
N LYS A 448 -10.43 2.53 2.76
CA LYS A 448 -11.14 1.80 3.82
C LYS A 448 -10.52 0.42 3.96
N VAL A 449 -10.15 0.04 5.17
CA VAL A 449 -9.69 -1.32 5.47
C VAL A 449 -10.75 -2.00 6.32
N SER A 450 -11.15 -3.20 5.91
CA SER A 450 -12.11 -4.03 6.63
C SER A 450 -11.59 -5.46 6.75
N THR A 451 -11.99 -6.12 7.84
CA THR A 451 -11.70 -7.52 8.09
C THR A 451 -13.00 -8.27 8.35
N PHE A 452 -13.12 -9.44 7.77
CA PHE A 452 -14.30 -10.29 7.88
C PHE A 452 -13.87 -11.68 8.34
N VAL A 453 -14.64 -12.27 9.25
CA VAL A 453 -14.37 -13.62 9.79
C VAL A 453 -15.63 -14.46 9.70
N LEU A 454 -15.46 -15.70 9.20
CA LEU A 454 -16.49 -16.73 9.23
C LEU A 454 -15.89 -17.97 9.90
N THR A 455 -16.61 -18.54 10.88
CA THR A 455 -16.08 -19.58 11.76
C THR A 455 -16.51 -21.00 11.39
N GLY A 456 -17.12 -21.17 10.23
CA GLY A 456 -17.73 -22.41 9.75
C GLY A 456 -19.27 -22.33 9.76
N ASP A 457 -19.92 -23.34 9.25
CA ASP A 457 -21.39 -23.47 9.29
C ASP A 457 -21.86 -23.82 10.72
N SER A 458 -21.65 -22.92 11.65
CA SER A 458 -22.45 -22.95 12.87
C SER A 458 -23.84 -22.50 12.47
N GLY A 459 -24.79 -23.48 12.40
CA GLY A 459 -26.15 -23.31 11.90
C GLY A 459 -26.63 -21.87 12.00
N GLY A 460 -26.54 -21.15 10.88
CA GLY A 460 -27.08 -19.80 10.79
C GLY A 460 -28.49 -19.89 11.34
N ASP A 461 -28.92 -18.93 12.11
CA ASP A 461 -30.27 -18.88 12.67
C ASP A 461 -31.28 -19.34 11.61
N GLU A 462 -31.48 -20.70 11.48
CA GLU A 462 -32.46 -21.28 10.59
C GLU A 462 -33.89 -20.80 10.97
N ASP A 463 -34.03 -20.30 12.20
CA ASP A 463 -35.27 -19.81 12.77
C ASP A 463 -35.26 -18.35 13.22
N GLY A 464 -34.18 -17.57 13.02
CA GLY A 464 -34.02 -16.18 13.48
C GLY A 464 -34.16 -15.17 12.37
N GLU A 465 -35.17 -14.33 12.45
CA GLU A 465 -35.31 -13.12 11.68
C GLU A 465 -34.03 -12.27 11.80
N TRP A 466 -33.16 -12.27 10.75
CA TRP A 466 -32.02 -11.39 10.68
C TRP A 466 -32.53 -9.95 10.55
N THR A 467 -32.58 -9.24 11.67
CA THR A 467 -32.96 -7.83 11.71
C THR A 467 -31.69 -7.01 11.71
N GLY A 468 -31.58 -6.01 10.82
CA GLY A 468 -30.37 -5.18 10.69
C GLY A 468 -29.93 -4.51 12.01
N GLU A 469 -30.83 -4.25 12.95
CA GLU A 469 -30.48 -3.74 14.30
C GLU A 469 -29.68 -4.76 15.14
N ALA A 470 -29.80 -6.07 14.81
CA ALA A 470 -29.06 -7.13 15.48
C ALA A 470 -27.63 -7.29 14.93
N MET A 471 -27.29 -6.64 13.79
CA MET A 471 -26.00 -6.77 13.15
C MET A 471 -24.88 -6.27 14.07
N ASP A 472 -24.94 -5.03 14.50
CA ASP A 472 -23.89 -4.43 15.35
C ASP A 472 -23.71 -5.14 16.69
N ARG A 473 -24.80 -5.62 17.30
CA ARG A 473 -24.73 -6.33 18.58
C ARG A 473 -24.20 -7.75 18.42
N LYS A 474 -24.62 -8.48 17.40
CA LYS A 474 -24.12 -9.83 17.12
C LYS A 474 -22.66 -9.80 16.67
N ASP A 475 -22.26 -8.79 15.91
CA ASP A 475 -20.87 -8.57 15.53
C ASP A 475 -19.99 -8.36 16.76
N LEU A 476 -20.41 -7.53 17.72
CA LEU A 476 -19.70 -7.31 18.99
C LEU A 476 -19.58 -8.58 19.85
N GLU A 477 -20.64 -9.41 19.92
CA GLU A 477 -20.60 -10.68 20.66
C GLU A 477 -19.64 -11.68 20.03
N ARG A 478 -19.60 -11.75 18.69
CA ARG A 478 -18.73 -12.69 17.96
C ARG A 478 -17.29 -12.22 17.92
N SER A 479 -17.05 -10.94 17.64
CA SER A 479 -15.72 -10.34 17.60
C SER A 479 -15.05 -10.39 18.97
N SER A 480 -15.79 -10.28 20.06
CA SER A 480 -15.25 -10.39 21.43
C SER A 480 -14.57 -11.74 21.73
N GLN A 481 -14.86 -12.76 20.93
CA GLN A 481 -14.17 -14.05 21.02
C GLN A 481 -12.77 -14.02 20.37
N PHE A 482 -12.44 -12.96 19.62
CA PHE A 482 -11.17 -12.74 18.92
C PHE A 482 -10.43 -11.49 19.46
N PRO A 483 -10.05 -11.45 20.73
CA PRO A 483 -9.52 -10.24 21.36
C PRO A 483 -8.15 -9.81 20.80
N HIS A 484 -7.33 -10.73 20.30
CA HIS A 484 -6.04 -10.38 19.69
C HIS A 484 -6.22 -9.80 18.28
N LEU A 485 -7.19 -10.33 17.52
CA LEU A 485 -7.60 -9.75 16.25
C LEU A 485 -8.14 -8.32 16.45
N GLU A 486 -9.06 -8.11 17.38
CA GLU A 486 -9.60 -6.78 17.69
C GLU A 486 -8.50 -5.79 18.10
N ALA A 487 -7.60 -6.22 19.00
CA ALA A 487 -6.49 -5.38 19.43
C ALA A 487 -5.54 -5.03 18.28
N ALA A 488 -5.22 -6.00 17.42
CA ALA A 488 -4.35 -5.79 16.27
C ALA A 488 -5.03 -4.88 15.23
N PHE A 489 -6.31 -5.07 14.94
CA PHE A 489 -7.08 -4.22 14.03
C PHE A 489 -7.15 -2.78 14.54
N ARG A 490 -7.50 -2.59 15.82
CA ARG A 490 -7.53 -1.28 16.45
C ARG A 490 -6.20 -0.55 16.33
N THR A 491 -5.09 -1.22 16.63
CA THR A 491 -3.76 -0.59 16.62
C THR A 491 -3.28 -0.25 15.22
N ASN A 492 -3.53 -1.13 14.23
CA ASN A 492 -2.93 -1.05 12.91
C ASN A 492 -3.87 -0.48 11.82
N VAL A 493 -5.16 -0.31 12.12
CA VAL A 493 -6.16 0.21 11.18
C VAL A 493 -6.93 1.40 11.75
N GLU A 494 -7.45 1.30 13.00
CA GLU A 494 -8.30 2.36 13.55
C GLU A 494 -7.52 3.54 14.12
N GLN A 495 -6.49 3.28 14.96
CA GLN A 495 -5.75 4.34 15.66
C GLN A 495 -4.78 5.07 14.74
N PHE A 496 -4.02 4.32 13.96
CA PHE A 496 -3.13 4.84 12.94
C PHE A 496 -2.96 3.78 11.86
N GLY A 497 -3.67 3.94 10.77
CA GLY A 497 -3.76 2.96 9.71
C GLY A 497 -3.04 3.35 8.41
N PRO A 498 -3.18 2.51 7.38
CA PRO A 498 -2.60 2.76 6.06
C PRO A 498 -3.04 4.09 5.43
N ASN A 499 -4.31 4.49 5.63
CA ASN A 499 -4.81 5.78 5.15
C ASN A 499 -4.09 6.95 5.84
N ASP A 500 -3.92 6.89 7.16
CA ASP A 500 -3.27 7.96 7.93
C ASP A 500 -1.79 8.11 7.55
N PHE A 501 -1.10 6.98 7.34
CA PHE A 501 0.28 6.97 6.87
C PHE A 501 0.39 7.65 5.50
N PHE A 502 -0.51 7.35 4.58
CA PHE A 502 -0.55 7.96 3.25
C PHE A 502 -0.80 9.47 3.33
N VAL A 503 -1.80 9.89 4.10
CA VAL A 503 -2.15 11.31 4.31
C VAL A 503 -0.98 12.07 4.91
N MET A 504 -0.34 11.52 5.97
CA MET A 504 0.81 12.16 6.61
C MET A 504 1.99 12.34 5.65
N GLN A 505 2.28 11.32 4.84
CA GLN A 505 3.34 11.38 3.82
C GLN A 505 3.02 12.42 2.74
N LYS A 506 1.75 12.52 2.32
CA LYS A 506 1.28 13.48 1.32
C LYS A 506 1.42 14.90 1.86
N CYS A 507 0.89 15.19 3.05
CA CYS A 507 1.00 16.51 3.69
C CYS A 507 2.45 16.95 3.91
N MET A 508 3.33 16.04 4.35
CA MET A 508 4.76 16.38 4.47
C MET A 508 5.41 16.80 3.16
N LYS A 509 4.95 16.25 2.02
CA LYS A 509 5.50 16.59 0.70
C LYS A 509 4.92 17.89 0.16
N GLU A 510 3.63 18.13 0.36
CA GLU A 510 2.87 19.22 -0.26
C GLU A 510 2.86 20.50 0.60
N ASP A 511 2.64 20.37 1.91
CA ASP A 511 2.45 21.53 2.80
C ASP A 511 3.74 22.11 3.34
N ALA A 512 4.81 21.30 3.47
CA ALA A 512 6.11 21.77 3.92
C ALA A 512 6.95 22.22 2.73
N ALA A 513 7.27 23.50 2.64
CA ALA A 513 8.17 24.04 1.60
C ALA A 513 9.51 23.28 1.56
N THR A 514 10.02 22.85 2.73
CA THR A 514 11.18 21.97 2.84
C THR A 514 11.06 21.18 4.15
N PRO A 515 10.68 19.87 4.11
CA PRO A 515 10.63 19.07 5.33
C PRO A 515 12.01 18.97 5.98
N THR A 516 12.04 18.87 7.32
CA THR A 516 13.30 18.69 8.04
C THR A 516 13.78 17.25 7.91
N LEU A 517 15.10 17.05 7.88
CA LEU A 517 15.66 15.68 7.86
C LEU A 517 15.17 14.85 9.05
N LYS A 518 14.95 15.48 10.21
CA LYS A 518 14.44 14.80 11.41
C LYS A 518 13.01 14.27 11.20
N SER A 519 12.13 15.03 10.55
CA SER A 519 10.76 14.58 10.25
C SER A 519 10.75 13.51 9.17
N VAL A 520 11.62 13.61 8.16
CA VAL A 520 11.76 12.57 7.13
C VAL A 520 12.25 11.24 7.75
N VAL A 521 13.25 11.29 8.65
CA VAL A 521 13.72 10.09 9.36
C VAL A 521 12.62 9.48 10.24
N ALA A 522 11.80 10.30 10.90
CA ALA A 522 10.67 9.81 11.68
C ALA A 522 9.64 9.10 10.78
N LEU A 523 9.32 9.68 9.62
CA LEU A 523 8.42 9.07 8.63
C LEU A 523 8.98 7.76 8.08
N LEU A 524 10.28 7.70 7.75
CA LEU A 524 10.95 6.47 7.31
C LEU A 524 10.86 5.37 8.37
N LYS A 525 11.11 5.69 9.64
CA LYS A 525 10.97 4.74 10.75
C LYS A 525 9.53 4.23 10.89
N LEU A 526 8.56 5.12 10.80
CA LEU A 526 7.13 4.77 10.86
C LEU A 526 6.74 3.85 9.70
N GLY A 527 7.19 4.15 8.49
CA GLY A 527 6.95 3.37 7.27
C GLY A 527 7.87 2.17 7.11
N ASP A 528 8.54 1.71 8.17
CA ASP A 528 9.47 0.57 8.11
C ASP A 528 10.58 0.73 7.04
N TRP A 529 11.09 1.94 6.89
CA TRP A 529 12.13 2.27 5.91
C TRP A 529 11.73 1.96 4.46
N ASP A 530 10.49 2.27 4.13
CA ASP A 530 9.92 2.07 2.80
C ASP A 530 10.75 2.76 1.70
N PRO A 531 11.11 2.04 0.61
CA PRO A 531 11.95 2.58 -0.46
C PRO A 531 11.32 3.72 -1.24
N ASP A 532 9.99 3.72 -1.44
CA ASP A 532 9.31 4.81 -2.14
C ASP A 532 9.29 6.08 -1.29
N VAL A 533 9.14 5.96 0.03
CA VAL A 533 9.28 7.09 0.96
C VAL A 533 10.70 7.63 0.92
N PHE A 534 11.72 6.77 0.96
CA PHE A 534 13.12 7.18 0.83
C PHE A 534 13.34 7.94 -0.49
N TYR A 535 12.91 7.36 -1.61
CA TYR A 535 13.06 7.96 -2.94
C TYR A 535 12.31 9.28 -3.08
N LYS A 536 11.10 9.36 -2.52
CA LYS A 536 10.27 10.58 -2.53
C LYS A 536 10.95 11.76 -1.80
N PHE A 537 11.65 11.47 -0.71
CA PHE A 537 12.34 12.48 0.12
C PHE A 537 13.86 12.51 -0.08
N ARG A 538 14.41 11.83 -1.10
CA ARG A 538 15.85 11.72 -1.35
C ARG A 538 16.57 13.08 -1.42
N ASP A 539 15.95 14.07 -2.07
CA ASP A 539 16.54 15.40 -2.20
C ASP A 539 16.66 16.09 -0.84
N THR A 540 15.66 15.96 0.03
CA THR A 540 15.73 16.47 1.41
C THR A 540 16.83 15.76 2.20
N ILE A 541 16.96 14.44 2.07
CA ILE A 541 18.01 13.64 2.73
C ILE A 541 19.38 14.10 2.23
N LEU A 542 19.60 14.10 0.93
CA LEU A 542 20.90 14.43 0.33
C LEU A 542 21.35 15.88 0.61
N ASN A 543 20.43 16.84 0.57
CA ASN A 543 20.74 18.23 0.81
C ASN A 543 21.05 18.54 2.28
N GLN A 544 20.45 17.81 3.24
CA GLN A 544 20.58 18.13 4.65
C GLN A 544 21.53 17.18 5.41
N VAL A 545 21.85 16.00 4.87
CA VAL A 545 22.63 15.00 5.61
C VAL A 545 24.06 15.43 5.90
N SER A 546 24.72 16.16 4.98
CA SER A 546 26.12 16.60 5.17
C SER A 546 26.30 17.47 6.42
N THR A 547 25.33 18.33 6.70
CA THR A 547 25.32 19.27 7.85
C THR A 547 24.60 18.72 9.09
N ALA A 548 23.95 17.56 8.98
CA ALA A 548 23.18 16.97 10.06
C ALA A 548 24.07 16.54 11.26
N VAL A 549 23.46 16.58 12.45
CA VAL A 549 24.13 16.10 13.66
C VAL A 549 24.46 14.61 13.59
N THR A 550 25.57 14.21 14.21
CA THR A 550 26.10 12.83 14.15
C THR A 550 25.06 11.76 14.55
N LYS A 551 24.21 12.05 15.53
CA LYS A 551 23.15 11.10 15.96
C LYS A 551 22.16 10.80 14.83
N LEU A 552 21.75 11.82 14.09
CA LEU A 552 20.80 11.67 12.98
C LEU A 552 21.43 10.93 11.78
N LYS A 553 22.72 11.19 11.50
CA LYS A 553 23.50 10.43 10.51
C LYS A 553 23.56 8.94 10.88
N LYS A 554 23.83 8.62 12.15
CA LYS A 554 23.85 7.23 12.64
C LYS A 554 22.49 6.56 12.53
N ASP A 555 21.40 7.28 12.79
CA ASP A 555 20.04 6.74 12.60
C ASP A 555 19.76 6.38 11.14
N LEU A 556 20.17 7.25 10.20
CA LEU A 556 20.07 6.97 8.77
C LEU A 556 20.93 5.77 8.36
N CYS A 557 22.20 5.73 8.76
CA CYS A 557 23.09 4.60 8.44
C CYS A 557 22.53 3.25 8.93
N ARG A 558 21.83 3.23 10.07
CA ARG A 558 21.19 2.00 10.57
C ARG A 558 19.95 1.62 9.76
N GLY A 559 19.24 2.60 9.20
CA GLY A 559 18.01 2.37 8.46
C GLY A 559 18.19 2.11 6.98
N ILE A 560 19.24 2.64 6.34
CA ILE A 560 19.47 2.48 4.90
C ILE A 560 19.57 1.01 4.45
N PRO A 561 20.22 0.08 5.19
CA PRO A 561 20.18 -1.34 4.83
C PRO A 561 18.74 -1.90 4.79
N ARG A 562 17.85 -1.39 5.65
CA ARG A 562 16.44 -1.78 5.62
C ARG A 562 15.72 -1.22 4.39
N VAL A 563 16.02 0.01 3.97
CA VAL A 563 15.50 0.56 2.69
C VAL A 563 15.87 -0.37 1.53
N TRP A 564 17.14 -0.80 1.46
CA TRP A 564 17.60 -1.70 0.41
C TRP A 564 16.96 -3.08 0.50
N SER A 565 16.87 -3.67 1.69
CA SER A 565 16.21 -4.97 1.88
C SER A 565 14.70 -4.95 1.63
N ASN A 566 14.07 -3.78 1.65
CA ASN A 566 12.66 -3.55 1.30
C ASN A 566 12.47 -3.19 -0.19
N TYR A 567 13.55 -3.06 -0.96
CA TYR A 567 13.43 -2.64 -2.34
C TYR A 567 12.88 -3.74 -3.23
N TYR A 568 11.71 -3.50 -3.81
CA TYR A 568 11.06 -4.31 -4.82
C TYR A 568 11.09 -3.54 -6.13
N MET A 569 11.86 -4.05 -7.10
CA MET A 569 12.06 -3.36 -8.37
C MET A 569 10.80 -3.47 -9.24
N LEU A 570 10.07 -2.38 -9.36
CA LEU A 570 8.90 -2.28 -10.22
C LEU A 570 9.08 -1.21 -11.30
N ASP A 571 9.58 -0.03 -10.90
CA ASP A 571 9.76 1.13 -11.75
C ASP A 571 11.23 1.25 -12.15
N LYS A 572 11.50 1.14 -13.43
CA LYS A 572 12.83 1.20 -14.02
C LYS A 572 13.51 2.56 -13.87
N ASP A 573 12.73 3.60 -13.68
CA ASP A 573 13.25 4.96 -13.55
C ASP A 573 13.63 5.32 -12.11
N LYS A 574 13.33 4.44 -11.13
CA LYS A 574 13.66 4.64 -9.71
C LYS A 574 14.88 3.80 -9.29
N ASP A 575 16.07 4.34 -9.53
CA ASP A 575 17.31 3.72 -9.07
C ASP A 575 17.59 4.05 -7.60
N VAL A 576 17.07 3.21 -6.72
CA VAL A 576 17.21 3.36 -5.25
C VAL A 576 18.66 3.10 -4.83
N ALA A 577 19.37 2.14 -5.46
CA ALA A 577 20.77 1.86 -5.17
C ALA A 577 21.65 3.08 -5.45
N PHE A 578 21.45 3.72 -6.59
CA PHE A 578 22.17 4.95 -6.94
C PHE A 578 21.97 6.07 -5.90
N GLU A 579 20.73 6.27 -5.44
CA GLU A 579 20.42 7.31 -4.45
C GLU A 579 21.00 6.97 -3.05
N ILE A 580 21.05 5.69 -2.69
CA ILE A 580 21.74 5.23 -1.48
C ILE A 580 23.26 5.47 -1.61
N GLY A 581 23.85 5.19 -2.78
CA GLY A 581 25.26 5.51 -3.05
C GLY A 581 25.56 7.00 -2.88
N ARG A 582 24.67 7.88 -3.38
CA ARG A 582 24.77 9.34 -3.15
C ARG A 582 24.69 9.73 -1.68
N PHE A 583 23.82 9.06 -0.91
CA PHE A 583 23.72 9.27 0.53
C PHE A 583 25.04 8.94 1.24
N TYR A 584 25.61 7.76 0.99
CA TYR A 584 26.89 7.35 1.60
C TYR A 584 28.05 8.26 1.19
N TYR A 585 28.09 8.68 -0.07
CA TYR A 585 29.05 9.69 -0.52
C TYR A 585 28.92 11.01 0.26
N GLY A 586 27.68 11.47 0.49
CA GLY A 586 27.39 12.72 1.23
C GLY A 586 27.83 12.69 2.70
N ILE A 587 27.94 11.53 3.33
CA ILE A 587 28.44 11.34 4.69
C ILE A 587 29.89 10.88 4.74
N ARG A 588 30.56 10.76 3.60
CA ARG A 588 31.98 10.35 3.41
C ARG A 588 32.28 8.88 3.71
N GLU A 589 31.29 8.03 3.62
CA GLU A 589 31.41 6.58 3.68
C GLU A 589 31.60 6.06 2.23
N TYR A 590 32.79 6.28 1.68
CA TYR A 590 33.04 6.08 0.23
C TYR A 590 33.02 4.60 -0.19
N GLU A 591 33.44 3.70 0.68
CA GLU A 591 33.42 2.25 0.43
C GLU A 591 31.99 1.75 0.28
N ASN A 592 31.10 2.13 1.22
CA ASN A 592 29.67 1.82 1.14
C ASN A 592 29.04 2.47 -0.10
N ALA A 593 29.43 3.70 -0.44
CA ALA A 593 28.94 4.35 -1.67
C ALA A 593 29.31 3.56 -2.93
N LEU A 594 30.55 3.06 -3.00
CA LEU A 594 31.01 2.24 -4.13
C LEU A 594 30.25 0.92 -4.25
N GLU A 595 29.91 0.27 -3.14
CA GLU A 595 29.10 -0.93 -3.11
C GLU A 595 27.74 -0.68 -3.78
N PHE A 596 27.01 0.34 -3.31
CA PHE A 596 25.71 0.68 -3.88
C PHE A 596 25.74 1.21 -5.31
N TYR A 597 26.82 1.88 -5.74
CA TYR A 597 26.99 2.21 -7.16
C TYR A 597 27.27 0.97 -8.04
N ARG A 598 27.87 -0.09 -7.51
CA ARG A 598 27.99 -1.39 -8.22
C ARG A 598 26.61 -2.04 -8.30
N ASP A 599 25.86 -2.09 -7.18
CA ASP A 599 24.48 -2.60 -7.14
C ASP A 599 23.59 -1.87 -8.16
N SER A 600 23.73 -0.55 -8.26
CA SER A 600 23.04 0.25 -9.28
C SER A 600 23.44 -0.21 -10.70
N SER A 601 24.74 -0.39 -10.97
CA SER A 601 25.21 -0.83 -12.28
C SER A 601 24.78 -2.25 -12.63
N GLU A 602 24.65 -3.13 -11.64
CA GLU A 602 24.20 -4.51 -11.81
C GLU A 602 22.69 -4.59 -12.00
N SER A 603 21.91 -3.77 -11.27
CA SER A 603 20.46 -3.81 -11.27
C SER A 603 19.82 -3.01 -12.40
N VAL A 604 20.33 -1.81 -12.67
CA VAL A 604 19.76 -0.85 -13.62
C VAL A 604 20.54 -0.82 -14.95
N GLY A 605 21.76 -1.33 -14.91
CA GLY A 605 22.68 -1.25 -16.02
C GLY A 605 23.71 -0.13 -15.88
N GLN A 606 24.72 -0.20 -16.72
CA GLN A 606 25.84 0.75 -16.68
C GLN A 606 25.42 2.13 -17.18
N HIS A 607 25.71 3.16 -16.37
CA HIS A 607 25.42 4.54 -16.72
C HIS A 607 26.62 5.45 -16.44
N HIS A 608 26.89 6.41 -17.33
CA HIS A 608 28.04 7.32 -17.24
C HIS A 608 28.10 8.13 -15.94
N VAL A 609 26.94 8.47 -15.34
CA VAL A 609 26.88 9.22 -14.06
C VAL A 609 27.31 8.32 -12.89
N THR A 610 26.96 7.04 -12.93
CA THR A 610 27.35 6.06 -11.91
C THR A 610 28.86 5.90 -11.87
N PHE A 611 29.53 5.70 -13.03
CA PHE A 611 30.98 5.65 -13.11
C PHE A 611 31.65 6.97 -12.71
N HIS A 612 31.05 8.10 -13.07
CA HIS A 612 31.54 9.40 -12.60
C HIS A 612 31.54 9.48 -11.08
N ASN A 613 30.45 9.07 -10.42
CA ASN A 613 30.34 9.10 -8.96
C ASN A 613 31.28 8.08 -8.29
N MET A 614 31.50 6.90 -8.89
CA MET A 614 32.53 5.96 -8.45
C MET A 614 33.92 6.59 -8.53
N GLY A 615 34.22 7.29 -9.62
CA GLY A 615 35.45 8.06 -9.78
C GLY A 615 35.66 9.10 -8.69
N LEU A 616 34.59 9.80 -8.27
CA LEU A 616 34.63 10.75 -7.15
C LEU A 616 34.91 10.06 -5.82
N CYS A 617 34.34 8.86 -5.58
CA CYS A 617 34.64 8.06 -4.38
C CYS A 617 36.13 7.68 -4.33
N TYR A 618 36.67 7.10 -5.39
CA TYR A 618 38.08 6.70 -5.46
C TYR A 618 39.02 7.89 -5.32
N TYR A 619 38.69 9.02 -5.96
CA TYR A 619 39.45 10.26 -5.79
C TYR A 619 39.47 10.72 -4.31
N SER A 620 38.33 10.69 -3.64
CA SER A 620 38.19 11.08 -2.23
C SER A 620 38.92 10.14 -1.26
N MET A 621 39.13 8.88 -1.67
CA MET A 621 39.91 7.88 -0.94
C MET A 621 41.42 7.98 -1.25
N GLY A 622 41.83 8.78 -2.22
CA GLY A 622 43.23 8.93 -2.65
C GLY A 622 43.68 7.92 -3.71
N ASP A 623 42.78 7.05 -4.20
CA ASP A 623 43.08 6.11 -5.29
C ASP A 623 42.90 6.80 -6.64
N LEU A 624 43.92 7.57 -7.03
CA LEU A 624 43.90 8.32 -8.28
C LEU A 624 43.87 7.42 -9.52
N HIS A 625 44.40 6.16 -9.43
CA HIS A 625 44.38 5.25 -10.56
C HIS A 625 42.97 4.72 -10.84
N GLN A 626 42.25 4.27 -9.81
CA GLN A 626 40.85 3.86 -9.96
C GLN A 626 39.95 5.04 -10.32
N ALA A 627 40.19 6.21 -9.75
CA ALA A 627 39.46 7.43 -10.12
C ALA A 627 39.60 7.72 -11.64
N LYS A 628 40.84 7.65 -12.20
CA LYS A 628 41.08 7.83 -13.63
C LYS A 628 40.30 6.83 -14.47
N ILE A 629 40.36 5.53 -14.13
CA ILE A 629 39.66 4.44 -14.86
C ILE A 629 38.16 4.73 -14.91
N ASN A 630 37.55 5.10 -13.77
CA ASN A 630 36.11 5.32 -13.69
C ASN A 630 35.68 6.59 -14.44
N PHE A 631 36.47 7.66 -14.45
CA PHE A 631 36.19 8.85 -15.29
C PHE A 631 36.35 8.51 -16.79
N GLU A 632 37.30 7.66 -17.16
CA GLU A 632 37.47 7.22 -18.55
C GLU A 632 36.30 6.33 -18.99
N LEU A 633 35.80 5.42 -18.15
CA LEU A 633 34.57 4.66 -18.39
C LEU A 633 33.36 5.57 -18.59
N ALA A 634 33.18 6.56 -17.72
CA ALA A 634 32.11 7.54 -17.85
C ALA A 634 32.18 8.29 -19.19
N LEU A 635 33.37 8.70 -19.62
CA LEU A 635 33.58 9.38 -20.90
C LEU A 635 33.48 8.47 -22.11
N GLY A 636 33.81 7.17 -21.95
CA GLY A 636 33.59 6.16 -22.98
C GLY A 636 32.10 6.00 -23.31
N MET A 637 31.23 6.10 -22.30
CA MET A 637 29.77 6.05 -22.45
C MET A 637 29.17 7.37 -22.94
N ASN A 638 29.64 8.49 -22.38
CA ASN A 638 29.21 9.83 -22.78
C ASN A 638 30.40 10.78 -22.96
N PRO A 639 30.94 10.88 -24.19
CA PRO A 639 32.07 11.73 -24.48
C PRO A 639 31.85 13.22 -24.22
N ASN A 640 30.60 13.66 -24.13
CA ASN A 640 30.24 15.05 -23.90
C ASN A 640 29.98 15.40 -22.43
N TYR A 641 30.22 14.48 -21.50
CA TYR A 641 29.98 14.71 -20.08
C TYR A 641 31.06 15.57 -19.44
N GLU A 642 30.86 16.88 -19.43
CA GLU A 642 31.86 17.87 -19.03
C GLU A 642 32.35 17.72 -17.58
N LYS A 643 31.49 17.24 -16.67
CA LYS A 643 31.90 16.98 -15.29
C LYS A 643 33.01 15.91 -15.22
N ALA A 644 32.84 14.79 -15.94
CA ALA A 644 33.88 13.75 -15.99
C ALA A 644 35.15 14.22 -16.68
N LYS A 645 35.06 15.03 -17.75
CA LYS A 645 36.25 15.64 -18.40
C LYS A 645 37.06 16.53 -17.45
N SER A 646 36.34 17.32 -16.64
CA SER A 646 36.98 18.20 -15.68
C SER A 646 37.76 17.42 -14.62
N TRP A 647 37.12 16.37 -14.06
CA TRP A 647 37.75 15.53 -13.06
C TRP A 647 38.88 14.65 -13.64
N GLN A 648 38.72 14.12 -14.84
CA GLN A 648 39.78 13.38 -15.53
C GLN A 648 41.02 14.27 -15.71
N ARG A 649 40.87 15.51 -16.16
CA ARG A 649 42.00 16.46 -16.30
C ARG A 649 42.69 16.72 -14.96
N LYS A 650 41.91 16.89 -13.88
CA LYS A 650 42.43 17.10 -12.53
C LYS A 650 43.23 15.88 -12.05
N VAL A 651 42.68 14.67 -12.17
CA VAL A 651 43.37 13.42 -11.80
C VAL A 651 44.64 13.21 -12.62
N HIS A 652 44.60 13.49 -13.93
CA HIS A 652 45.81 13.43 -14.78
C HIS A 652 46.90 14.38 -14.35
N GLN A 653 46.57 15.61 -13.93
CA GLN A 653 47.52 16.58 -13.42
C GLN A 653 48.17 16.11 -12.12
N GLU A 654 47.36 15.55 -11.19
CA GLU A 654 47.85 15.03 -9.92
C GLU A 654 48.75 13.80 -10.08
N LEU A 655 48.38 12.85 -10.96
CA LEU A 655 49.21 11.68 -11.29
C LEU A 655 50.54 12.04 -11.98
N ASN A 656 50.62 13.11 -12.71
CA ASN A 656 51.79 13.54 -13.43
C ASN A 656 52.64 14.62 -12.66
N CYS A 657 52.24 15.06 -11.48
CA CYS A 657 53.06 15.89 -10.61
C CYS A 657 54.20 15.00 -10.04
N PRO A 658 55.49 15.34 -10.23
CA PRO A 658 56.55 14.62 -9.56
C PRO A 658 56.44 14.81 -8.06
N GLU A 659 56.47 13.70 -7.28
CA GLU A 659 56.58 13.74 -5.84
C GLU A 659 57.82 14.60 -5.48
N VAL A 660 57.59 15.75 -4.87
CA VAL A 660 58.65 16.49 -4.20
C VAL A 660 58.97 15.71 -2.91
N ASN A 661 59.98 14.83 -3.00
CA ASN A 661 60.60 14.22 -1.84
C ASN A 661 61.21 15.33 -0.96
N GLY A 662 60.42 15.82 0.00
CA GLY A 662 60.82 16.78 1.01
C GLY A 662 60.75 16.11 2.39
N GLU A 663 61.92 15.88 2.98
CA GLU A 663 62.08 15.53 4.39
C GLU A 663 61.24 16.45 5.31
N PRO A 664 60.72 15.98 6.44
CA PRO A 664 59.93 16.79 7.35
C PRO A 664 60.81 17.81 8.09
N SER A 665 60.86 19.04 7.63
CA SER A 665 61.37 20.18 8.41
C SER A 665 60.37 20.51 9.53
N ALA A 666 60.75 20.22 10.74
CA ALA A 666 60.06 20.70 11.93
C ALA A 666 60.24 22.20 12.04
N ASN A 667 59.20 22.98 11.81
CA ASN A 667 58.81 24.24 12.44
C ASN A 667 57.90 25.05 11.52
N GLY A 668 56.71 25.36 11.99
CA GLY A 668 55.86 26.34 11.33
C GLY A 668 54.38 26.18 11.64
N THR A 669 53.96 26.88 12.65
CA THR A 669 52.63 27.31 13.06
C THR A 669 51.49 27.04 12.07
N ALA A 670 50.51 26.28 12.56
CA ALA A 670 49.22 26.02 11.92
C ALA A 670 48.46 27.33 11.62
N SER A 671 48.25 27.60 10.36
CA SER A 671 47.23 28.53 9.88
C SER A 671 46.09 27.67 9.31
N THR A 672 45.06 27.48 10.12
CA THR A 672 43.79 26.87 9.72
C THR A 672 43.00 27.89 8.90
N THR A 673 43.04 27.79 7.60
CA THR A 673 41.97 28.32 6.75
C THR A 673 41.03 27.16 6.35
N PRO A 674 39.74 27.27 6.66
CA PRO A 674 38.79 26.24 6.21
C PRO A 674 38.59 26.37 4.70
N ALA A 675 38.79 25.32 3.98
CA ALA A 675 38.40 25.22 2.58
C ALA A 675 36.89 25.38 2.48
N THR A 676 36.44 26.56 2.18
CA THR A 676 35.08 26.90 1.82
C THR A 676 34.77 26.34 0.44
N GLY A 677 33.67 25.54 0.36
CA GLY A 677 32.86 25.52 -0.82
C GLY A 677 33.15 24.42 -1.82
N ILE A 678 32.69 23.19 -1.54
CA ILE A 678 32.19 22.34 -2.59
C ILE A 678 30.66 22.28 -2.40
N THR A 679 29.96 23.33 -2.77
CA THR A 679 28.50 23.45 -2.75
C THR A 679 27.87 23.33 -4.12
N ASP A 680 28.55 22.76 -5.13
CA ASP A 680 27.98 22.65 -6.48
C ASP A 680 28.03 21.27 -7.10
N ALA A 681 27.69 20.23 -6.32
CA ALA A 681 27.29 18.96 -6.89
C ALA A 681 25.74 18.84 -6.90
N ARG A 682 25.06 19.80 -7.52
CA ARG A 682 23.70 19.62 -8.00
C ARG A 682 23.78 18.67 -9.20
N VAL A 683 23.53 17.39 -8.94
CA VAL A 683 23.36 16.39 -10.00
C VAL A 683 22.02 16.65 -10.66
N PRO A 684 21.95 16.82 -11.99
CA PRO A 684 20.67 16.85 -12.71
C PRO A 684 19.96 15.50 -12.54
N THR A 685 18.64 15.51 -12.46
CA THR A 685 17.78 14.34 -12.57
C THR A 685 18.14 13.53 -13.81
N SER A 686 18.34 12.23 -13.65
CA SER A 686 18.78 11.32 -14.71
C SER A 686 17.71 11.12 -15.79
N PRO A 687 18.08 11.03 -17.07
CA PRO A 687 17.23 10.46 -18.11
C PRO A 687 17.29 8.92 -18.08
N SER A 688 16.18 8.29 -18.47
CA SER A 688 15.92 6.86 -18.56
C SER A 688 17.01 6.04 -19.28
N ALA A 689 17.31 4.85 -18.76
CA ALA A 689 18.20 3.87 -19.37
C ALA A 689 17.53 2.47 -19.39
N GLU A 690 17.82 1.68 -20.41
CA GLU A 690 17.28 0.32 -20.65
C GLU A 690 17.91 -0.74 -19.73
N TRP A 691 17.13 -1.74 -19.29
CA TRP A 691 17.43 -2.65 -18.17
C TRP A 691 17.89 -4.07 -18.59
N THR A 692 18.77 -4.66 -17.77
CA THR A 692 19.02 -6.10 -17.68
C THR A 692 19.00 -6.57 -16.22
N VAL A 693 18.41 -7.75 -15.95
CA VAL A 693 18.06 -8.29 -14.62
C VAL A 693 19.29 -8.74 -13.82
N PRO A 694 19.40 -8.45 -12.50
CA PRO A 694 20.51 -8.87 -11.65
C PRO A 694 20.31 -10.23 -10.97
N THR A 695 21.43 -10.84 -10.58
CA THR A 695 21.51 -12.04 -9.75
C THR A 695 21.25 -11.69 -8.27
N PRO A 696 20.53 -12.53 -7.48
CA PRO A 696 20.13 -12.16 -6.13
C PRO A 696 21.32 -12.11 -5.16
N LEU A 697 21.34 -11.07 -4.31
CA LEU A 697 22.22 -11.01 -3.14
C LEU A 697 21.72 -11.99 -2.07
N ALA A 698 22.61 -12.83 -1.56
CA ALA A 698 22.38 -13.68 -0.42
C ALA A 698 22.12 -12.82 0.84
N LEU A 699 21.09 -13.17 1.60
CA LEU A 699 20.88 -12.61 2.93
C LEU A 699 22.10 -12.89 3.81
N PRO A 700 22.59 -11.95 4.63
CA PRO A 700 23.73 -12.21 5.52
C PRO A 700 23.38 -13.34 6.48
N ALA A 701 24.18 -14.43 6.43
CA ALA A 701 24.14 -15.49 7.41
C ALA A 701 24.51 -14.90 8.79
N GLY A 702 23.71 -15.20 9.80
CA GLY A 702 24.00 -14.83 11.18
C GLY A 702 25.34 -15.38 11.62
N GLU A 703 26.11 -14.58 12.33
CA GLU A 703 27.37 -14.96 12.97
C GLU A 703 27.12 -16.11 13.95
N GLU A 704 27.70 -17.28 13.64
CA GLU A 704 27.83 -18.37 14.59
C GLU A 704 28.90 -18.01 15.62
N ALA A 705 28.52 -18.03 16.90
CA ALA A 705 29.43 -17.88 18.01
C ALA A 705 30.34 -19.11 18.17
N ASP A 706 31.66 -18.90 18.14
CA ASP A 706 32.72 -19.85 18.46
C ASP A 706 32.49 -20.54 19.80
N SER A 707 32.60 -21.88 19.80
CA SER A 707 32.97 -22.66 20.96
C SER A 707 33.86 -23.84 20.54
N PRO A 708 34.88 -24.18 21.37
CA PRO A 708 36.06 -24.91 20.92
C PRO A 708 35.90 -26.43 20.90
N ALA A 709 36.77 -27.01 20.08
CA ALA A 709 36.96 -28.43 19.76
C ALA A 709 37.22 -29.35 20.94
N ASP A 710 36.79 -30.62 20.81
CA ASP A 710 37.68 -31.77 21.04
C ASP A 710 37.04 -33.09 20.51
N GLY A 711 37.80 -33.81 19.71
CA GLY A 711 37.99 -35.25 19.87
C GLY A 711 37.31 -36.25 18.90
N LEU A 712 37.97 -36.53 17.76
CA LEU A 712 38.20 -37.84 17.08
C LEU A 712 37.04 -38.67 16.46
N PRO A 713 37.35 -39.42 15.36
CA PRO A 713 36.38 -39.98 14.44
C PRO A 713 36.03 -41.44 14.74
N LEU A 714 34.87 -41.91 14.29
CA LEU A 714 34.53 -43.32 14.07
C LEU A 714 33.78 -43.51 12.76
N GLU A 715 34.33 -44.42 11.98
CA GLU A 715 33.80 -44.92 10.69
C GLU A 715 32.52 -45.72 10.83
N PRO A 716 31.77 -45.96 9.71
CA PRO A 716 30.49 -46.61 9.68
C PRO A 716 30.58 -48.13 9.56
N PRO A 717 29.55 -48.91 9.86
CA PRO A 717 29.39 -50.24 9.29
C PRO A 717 28.29 -50.30 8.23
N ALA A 718 28.62 -51.09 7.25
CA ALA A 718 27.85 -51.46 6.07
C ALA A 718 26.71 -52.48 6.39
N GLU A 719 25.72 -52.43 5.46
CA GLU A 719 24.87 -53.52 4.94
C GLU A 719 24.24 -54.55 5.89
N ASP A 720 22.96 -54.74 5.87
CA ASP A 720 22.40 -55.92 5.16
C ASP A 720 20.87 -55.91 5.01
N LEU A 721 20.51 -56.39 3.88
CA LEU A 721 19.28 -56.82 3.25
C LEU A 721 18.27 -57.61 4.12
N ASN A 722 17.01 -57.47 3.74
CA ASN A 722 15.95 -58.46 3.53
C ASN A 722 14.84 -58.66 4.58
N THR A 723 13.63 -58.52 3.98
CA THR A 723 12.40 -59.29 4.15
C THR A 723 11.56 -59.08 5.42
N ARG A 724 10.48 -58.43 5.31
CA ARG A 724 9.09 -58.94 5.08
C ARG A 724 8.11 -57.79 5.01
#